data_ba195f0d93bb551183620509a7646985
#
_entry.id   ba195f0d93bb551183620509a7646985
#
_cell.length_a   1.000
_cell.length_b   1.000
_cell.length_c   1.000
_cell.angle_alpha   90.00
_cell.angle_beta   90.00
_cell.angle_gamma   90.00
#
_symmetry.space_group_name_H-M   'P 1'
#
loop_
_entity.id
_entity.type
_entity.pdbx_description
1 polymer ?
#
loop_
_entity_poly.entity_id
_entity_poly.type
_entity_poly.pdbx_seq_one_letter_code
_entity_poly.pdbx_strand_id
1 'polypeptide(L)'
;MNQVSNNKLVRNSASIDLEWFPYTGEYSHTKTKIISAAFCNNQGSKIVLHISQFEKYANAERQLILAILTHIDKFELTFGWYTTGVAKYDTKTGEHIDGRDSDLFILDKRCKLYNIQSPVAYSRNGSSTFFEDRSKGHIDLYKVYGKEIIQKGIFNDRYRTLRLEEVGQELLGFGKYTDSDYNEKVTGDKAFLLSTQKQVEYVKRDAELVMMLALYNDCLVLRIMEFIAHYSEMDYIITCHTGVTKWYANIYDKMIERDECTLQSSQHEISKQAIAGGNSIEPRKGFYKNEPIDELDVKGMYPTIAIEHNISFETVNCKCCKENSEARIPSEVMDEINERLQKKDLPKRAETYWICRSRKGAFPTKLRQLLAEREKYQQLIKQELANHKNDDKQRHEVINYCDARQLALKLLANAGYGAFAQKEFAYYDYRVSEIITGFGRLIHKKMEQIGFEKYGFQTVFGFTDSMFVKHNNGIQLPDKDRMDESFMGRNDNNIRQYIDRCHDELRVRLEHKNRFMFTIIFDKKNRYIAWTGNTSDRPILKNLDGMNRRYPNWIKVQIEKIANHIITQPNIDVLPSLRQAFDDLDYGRIDPRDLRFTEQLDKNPSQYPNDRRLRVKVLALELGISIGEIVYWYESLSNERGYSTKVKDISIRKYKEILWNKIEQILEIAGYEVHKIKPELIGETKIMQRVLR
;
A
#
# COMPACT_ATOMS: atom_id res chain seq x y z
N MET A 1 -13.58 -23.65 -2.07
CA MET A 1 -12.69 -24.20 -1.06
C MET A 1 -12.03 -25.54 -1.40
N ASN A 2 -12.57 -26.38 -2.28
CA ASN A 2 -12.04 -27.74 -2.55
C ASN A 2 -10.78 -27.84 -3.43
N GLN A 3 -10.17 -26.75 -3.89
CA GLN A 3 -9.04 -26.80 -4.84
C GLN A 3 -7.66 -26.49 -4.23
N VAL A 4 -7.58 -26.04 -2.98
CA VAL A 4 -6.33 -25.54 -2.35
C VAL A 4 -5.62 -26.58 -1.50
N SER A 5 -6.19 -27.78 -1.31
CA SER A 5 -5.69 -28.80 -0.37
C SER A 5 -4.28 -29.37 -0.66
N ASN A 6 -3.70 -29.12 -1.83
CA ASN A 6 -2.38 -29.63 -2.23
C ASN A 6 -1.24 -28.60 -2.22
N ASN A 7 -1.50 -27.34 -1.82
CA ASN A 7 -0.46 -26.33 -1.78
C ASN A 7 0.45 -26.57 -0.57
N LYS A 8 1.75 -26.82 -0.81
CA LYS A 8 2.75 -27.08 0.24
C LYS A 8 2.83 -25.95 1.28
N LEU A 9 2.58 -24.70 0.89
CA LEU A 9 2.66 -23.52 1.77
C LEU A 9 1.63 -23.51 2.90
N VAL A 10 0.51 -24.17 2.70
CA VAL A 10 -0.60 -24.21 3.67
C VAL A 10 -0.96 -25.63 4.10
N ARG A 11 -0.13 -26.62 3.73
CA ARG A 11 -0.32 -28.00 4.15
C ARG A 11 -0.15 -28.09 5.67
N ASN A 12 -1.10 -28.76 6.34
CA ASN A 12 -1.13 -28.86 7.80
C ASN A 12 -1.07 -27.49 8.51
N SER A 13 -1.92 -26.55 8.07
CA SER A 13 -1.98 -25.21 8.65
C SER A 13 -3.36 -24.84 9.16
N ALA A 14 -3.40 -23.89 10.10
CA ALA A 14 -4.62 -23.27 10.57
C ALA A 14 -4.41 -21.79 10.89
N SER A 15 -5.46 -21.00 10.74
CA SER A 15 -5.53 -19.68 11.38
C SER A 15 -5.89 -19.84 12.85
N ILE A 16 -5.42 -18.89 13.66
CA ILE A 16 -5.74 -18.76 15.07
C ILE A 16 -6.18 -17.35 15.38
N ASP A 17 -7.22 -17.21 16.17
CA ASP A 17 -7.70 -15.97 16.73
C ASP A 17 -8.05 -16.17 18.20
N LEU A 18 -7.65 -15.25 19.08
CA LEU A 18 -7.87 -15.32 20.53
C LEU A 18 -8.66 -14.12 20.99
N GLU A 19 -9.64 -14.35 21.88
CA GLU A 19 -10.38 -13.30 22.55
C GLU A 19 -10.10 -13.31 24.05
N TRP A 20 -9.80 -12.14 24.59
CA TRP A 20 -9.56 -11.98 26.03
C TRP A 20 -10.31 -10.78 26.61
N PHE A 21 -10.50 -10.79 27.91
CA PHE A 21 -11.22 -9.76 28.62
C PHE A 21 -10.60 -9.48 30.01
N PRO A 22 -10.64 -8.25 30.51
CA PRO A 22 -11.07 -7.02 29.83
C PRO A 22 -10.05 -6.53 28.82
N TYR A 23 -10.53 -6.01 27.70
CA TYR A 23 -9.71 -5.34 26.70
C TYR A 23 -9.44 -3.91 27.16
N THR A 24 -8.41 -3.72 27.96
CA THR A 24 -8.07 -2.40 28.55
C THR A 24 -6.93 -1.70 27.82
N GLY A 25 -6.40 -2.28 26.73
CA GLY A 25 -5.18 -1.79 26.07
C GLY A 25 -3.90 -2.02 26.87
N GLU A 26 -4.00 -2.50 28.13
CA GLU A 26 -2.88 -2.89 28.98
C GLU A 26 -3.15 -4.25 29.63
N TYR A 27 -2.16 -5.14 29.54
CA TYR A 27 -2.22 -6.43 30.21
C TYR A 27 -2.24 -6.24 31.74
N SER A 28 -3.17 -6.95 32.42
CA SER A 28 -3.27 -7.00 33.87
C SER A 28 -3.24 -8.46 34.33
N HIS A 29 -2.27 -8.82 35.18
CA HIS A 29 -2.15 -10.17 35.75
C HIS A 29 -3.41 -10.64 36.45
N THR A 30 -4.17 -9.75 37.06
CA THR A 30 -5.34 -10.07 37.88
C THR A 30 -6.66 -9.98 37.12
N LYS A 31 -6.72 -9.20 36.06
CA LYS A 31 -7.98 -8.86 35.36
C LYS A 31 -8.09 -9.54 33.99
N THR A 32 -7.00 -9.58 33.20
CA THR A 32 -7.03 -10.12 31.84
C THR A 32 -7.16 -11.65 31.87
N LYS A 33 -8.13 -12.19 31.13
CA LYS A 33 -8.35 -13.65 30.98
C LYS A 33 -8.62 -13.96 29.52
N ILE A 34 -8.12 -15.11 29.04
CA ILE A 34 -8.53 -15.66 27.74
C ILE A 34 -9.93 -16.24 27.89
N ILE A 35 -10.83 -15.83 27.01
CA ILE A 35 -12.25 -16.24 27.03
C ILE A 35 -12.52 -17.27 25.96
N SER A 36 -11.94 -17.12 24.75
CA SER A 36 -12.13 -18.06 23.66
C SER A 36 -10.94 -18.07 22.70
N ALA A 37 -10.88 -19.12 21.90
CA ALA A 37 -9.97 -19.27 20.78
C ALA A 37 -10.68 -19.95 19.63
N ALA A 38 -10.40 -19.56 18.40
CA ALA A 38 -10.88 -20.24 17.21
C ALA A 38 -9.73 -20.65 16.31
N PHE A 39 -9.92 -21.79 15.66
CA PHE A 39 -9.03 -22.33 14.65
C PHE A 39 -9.82 -22.60 13.38
N CYS A 40 -9.30 -22.22 12.23
CA CYS A 40 -9.84 -22.58 10.93
C CYS A 40 -8.70 -23.22 10.10
N ASN A 41 -8.81 -24.48 9.72
CA ASN A 41 -7.78 -25.14 8.92
C ASN A 41 -7.92 -24.79 7.43
N ASN A 42 -6.92 -25.16 6.64
CA ASN A 42 -6.88 -24.94 5.19
C ASN A 42 -7.99 -25.65 4.39
N GLN A 43 -8.72 -26.55 5.01
CA GLN A 43 -9.89 -27.24 4.42
C GLN A 43 -11.22 -26.58 4.82
N GLY A 44 -11.17 -25.53 5.64
CA GLY A 44 -12.34 -24.80 6.13
C GLY A 44 -13.01 -25.41 7.37
N SER A 45 -12.42 -26.46 7.98
CA SER A 45 -12.88 -26.99 9.26
C SER A 45 -12.57 -26.01 10.38
N LYS A 46 -13.54 -25.75 11.24
CA LYS A 46 -13.47 -24.75 12.31
C LYS A 46 -13.66 -25.42 13.66
N ILE A 47 -12.83 -25.03 14.62
CA ILE A 47 -12.92 -25.44 16.03
C ILE A 47 -12.94 -24.18 16.86
N VAL A 48 -13.86 -24.08 17.79
CA VAL A 48 -13.91 -22.98 18.77
C VAL A 48 -13.86 -23.57 20.17
N LEU A 49 -12.94 -23.04 20.95
CA LEU A 49 -12.79 -23.31 22.36
C LEU A 49 -13.26 -22.07 23.14
N HIS A 50 -14.23 -22.26 24.03
CA HIS A 50 -14.76 -21.19 24.85
C HIS A 50 -14.70 -21.55 26.33
N ILE A 51 -14.44 -20.60 27.21
CA ILE A 51 -14.22 -20.81 28.63
C ILE A 51 -15.41 -21.53 29.31
N SER A 52 -16.63 -21.29 28.84
CA SER A 52 -17.86 -21.96 29.35
C SER A 52 -17.82 -23.49 29.21
N GLN A 53 -17.05 -24.04 28.29
CA GLN A 53 -16.89 -25.51 28.12
C GLN A 53 -16.08 -26.12 29.29
N PHE A 54 -15.39 -25.29 30.06
CA PHE A 54 -14.46 -25.71 31.12
C PHE A 54 -14.92 -25.24 32.51
N GLU A 55 -16.11 -24.69 32.68
CA GLU A 55 -16.64 -24.18 33.97
C GLU A 55 -16.72 -25.25 35.07
N LYS A 56 -16.83 -26.51 34.68
CA LYS A 56 -16.80 -27.65 35.64
C LYS A 56 -15.45 -27.86 36.35
N TYR A 57 -14.38 -27.26 35.89
CA TYR A 57 -13.05 -27.35 36.48
C TYR A 57 -12.78 -26.20 37.45
N ALA A 58 -12.03 -26.45 38.49
CA ALA A 58 -11.67 -25.45 39.50
C ALA A 58 -10.96 -24.19 38.88
N ASN A 59 -10.32 -24.40 37.74
CA ASN A 59 -9.69 -23.31 36.97
C ASN A 59 -9.99 -23.47 35.47
N ALA A 60 -11.11 -22.91 35.03
CA ALA A 60 -11.60 -23.02 33.68
C ALA A 60 -10.63 -22.41 32.65
N GLU A 61 -10.02 -21.28 32.93
CA GLU A 61 -9.07 -20.65 32.02
C GLU A 61 -7.81 -21.49 31.82
N ARG A 62 -7.28 -22.09 32.88
CA ARG A 62 -6.12 -22.99 32.76
C ARG A 62 -6.40 -24.14 31.83
N GLN A 63 -7.61 -24.77 31.91
CA GLN A 63 -8.01 -25.86 31.03
C GLN A 63 -8.22 -25.40 29.59
N LEU A 64 -8.79 -24.19 29.38
CA LEU A 64 -8.91 -23.59 28.07
C LEU A 64 -7.52 -23.39 27.43
N ILE A 65 -6.55 -22.85 28.16
CA ILE A 65 -5.17 -22.65 27.65
C ILE A 65 -4.54 -23.96 27.27
N LEU A 66 -4.66 -25.03 28.08
CA LEU A 66 -4.14 -26.36 27.72
C LEU A 66 -4.80 -26.89 26.46
N ALA A 67 -6.10 -26.71 26.27
CA ALA A 67 -6.80 -27.09 25.07
C ALA A 67 -6.34 -26.28 23.84
N ILE A 68 -6.10 -24.99 24.01
CA ILE A 68 -5.54 -24.12 22.94
C ILE A 68 -4.17 -24.64 22.51
N LEU A 69 -3.26 -24.89 23.46
CA LEU A 69 -1.92 -25.39 23.15
C LEU A 69 -1.98 -26.78 22.46
N THR A 70 -2.85 -27.68 22.91
CA THR A 70 -3.07 -28.98 22.25
C THR A 70 -3.54 -28.82 20.80
N HIS A 71 -4.29 -27.77 20.48
CA HIS A 71 -4.72 -27.50 19.10
C HIS A 71 -3.62 -26.84 18.27
N ILE A 72 -2.86 -25.92 18.83
CA ILE A 72 -1.66 -25.35 18.18
C ILE A 72 -0.70 -26.46 17.76
N ASP A 73 -0.51 -27.45 18.64
CA ASP A 73 0.41 -28.57 18.40
C ASP A 73 0.04 -29.47 17.23
N LYS A 74 -1.21 -29.44 16.76
CA LYS A 74 -1.65 -30.22 15.59
C LYS A 74 -1.16 -29.66 14.26
N PHE A 75 -0.72 -28.43 14.22
CA PHE A 75 -0.38 -27.73 12.97
C PHE A 75 1.12 -27.40 12.90
N GLU A 76 1.69 -27.54 11.72
CA GLU A 76 3.07 -27.13 11.42
C GLU A 76 3.20 -25.63 11.19
N LEU A 77 2.13 -24.99 10.68
CA LEU A 77 2.09 -23.57 10.41
C LEU A 77 0.76 -22.97 10.89
N THR A 78 0.85 -21.87 11.60
CA THR A 78 -0.32 -21.09 12.01
C THR A 78 -0.30 -19.70 11.41
N PHE A 79 -1.49 -19.13 11.16
CA PHE A 79 -1.69 -17.77 10.70
C PHE A 79 -2.48 -16.97 11.72
N GLY A 80 -2.18 -15.69 11.84
CA GLY A 80 -2.94 -14.79 12.68
C GLY A 80 -3.06 -13.40 12.05
N TRP A 81 -3.83 -12.53 12.69
CA TRP A 81 -3.95 -11.15 12.31
C TRP A 81 -3.67 -10.25 13.51
N TYR A 82 -2.54 -9.54 13.51
CA TYR A 82 -2.03 -8.75 14.63
C TYR A 82 -1.66 -9.60 15.88
N THR A 83 -1.43 -10.86 15.70
CA THR A 83 -1.17 -11.82 16.77
C THR A 83 0.19 -11.65 17.44
N THR A 84 1.17 -11.07 16.73
CA THR A 84 2.52 -10.82 17.25
C THR A 84 2.72 -9.36 17.70
N GLY A 85 1.73 -8.51 17.52
CA GLY A 85 1.77 -7.10 17.85
C GLY A 85 2.81 -6.31 17.05
N VAL A 86 2.87 -5.00 17.29
CA VAL A 86 3.89 -4.11 16.76
C VAL A 86 4.73 -3.61 17.92
N ALA A 87 5.99 -4.01 17.96
CA ALA A 87 6.92 -3.47 18.94
C ALA A 87 7.10 -1.98 18.73
N LYS A 88 6.96 -1.22 19.78
CA LYS A 88 7.26 0.20 19.82
C LYS A 88 8.48 0.40 20.69
N TYR A 89 9.47 1.07 20.16
CA TYR A 89 10.61 1.52 20.93
C TYR A 89 10.32 2.95 21.43
N ASP A 90 10.27 3.12 22.73
CA ASP A 90 10.19 4.46 23.31
C ASP A 90 11.58 5.08 23.27
N THR A 91 11.80 6.02 22.37
CA THR A 91 13.07 6.73 22.22
C THR A 91 13.42 7.60 23.44
N LYS A 92 12.48 7.86 24.34
CA LYS A 92 12.71 8.68 25.55
C LYS A 92 13.14 7.85 26.75
N THR A 93 12.55 6.66 26.91
CA THR A 93 12.87 5.78 28.05
C THR A 93 13.89 4.71 27.71
N GLY A 94 14.18 4.48 26.41
CA GLY A 94 15.05 3.40 25.98
C GLY A 94 14.41 2.01 26.12
N GLU A 95 13.13 1.95 26.50
CA GLU A 95 12.42 0.69 26.71
C GLU A 95 11.65 0.25 25.47
N HIS A 96 11.65 -1.06 25.23
CA HIS A 96 10.73 -1.66 24.26
C HIS A 96 9.34 -1.70 24.89
N ILE A 97 8.42 -0.91 24.36
CA ILE A 97 7.01 -1.05 24.66
C ILE A 97 6.54 -2.25 23.84
N ASP A 98 6.44 -3.39 24.51
CA ASP A 98 5.91 -4.61 23.92
C ASP A 98 4.53 -4.37 23.32
N GLY A 99 4.18 -5.10 22.27
CA GLY A 99 2.80 -5.19 21.78
C GLY A 99 1.91 -5.88 22.81
N ARG A 100 1.69 -5.21 23.95
CA ARG A 100 1.02 -5.74 25.14
C ARG A 100 -0.44 -6.16 24.93
N ASP A 101 -0.94 -5.97 23.72
CA ASP A 101 -2.32 -6.21 23.28
C ASP A 101 -2.40 -7.23 22.14
N SER A 102 -1.39 -8.06 21.96
CA SER A 102 -1.40 -9.11 20.90
C SER A 102 -1.67 -10.50 21.49
N ASP A 103 -2.31 -11.33 20.68
CA ASP A 103 -2.77 -12.67 21.08
C ASP A 103 -1.66 -13.53 21.68
N LEU A 104 -0.50 -13.60 21.00
CA LEU A 104 0.60 -14.42 21.49
C LEU A 104 1.24 -13.86 22.75
N PHE A 105 1.28 -12.53 22.91
CA PHE A 105 1.75 -11.93 24.15
C PHE A 105 0.82 -12.30 25.32
N ILE A 106 -0.49 -12.17 25.14
CA ILE A 106 -1.48 -12.54 26.17
C ILE A 106 -1.38 -14.03 26.50
N LEU A 107 -1.30 -14.89 25.47
CA LEU A 107 -1.14 -16.33 25.67
C LEU A 107 0.11 -16.65 26.50
N ASP A 108 1.27 -16.04 26.19
CA ASP A 108 2.51 -16.22 26.94
C ASP A 108 2.34 -15.82 28.43
N LYS A 109 1.79 -14.63 28.68
CA LYS A 109 1.59 -14.14 30.06
C LYS A 109 0.63 -15.02 30.85
N ARG A 110 -0.44 -15.51 30.21
CA ARG A 110 -1.41 -16.41 30.87
C ARG A 110 -0.83 -17.82 31.10
N CYS A 111 -0.03 -18.34 30.16
CA CYS A 111 0.72 -19.59 30.38
C CYS A 111 1.64 -19.48 31.61
N LYS A 112 2.44 -18.41 31.68
CA LYS A 112 3.35 -18.17 32.83
C LYS A 112 2.62 -18.07 34.17
N LEU A 113 1.46 -17.39 34.18
CA LEU A 113 0.64 -17.28 35.41
C LEU A 113 0.20 -18.65 35.95
N TYR A 114 -0.09 -19.59 35.08
CA TYR A 114 -0.56 -20.93 35.45
C TYR A 114 0.54 -21.98 35.51
N ASN A 115 1.83 -21.60 35.45
CA ASN A 115 2.97 -22.50 35.34
C ASN A 115 2.82 -23.54 34.20
N ILE A 116 2.34 -23.05 33.05
CA ILE A 116 2.29 -23.81 31.79
C ILE A 116 3.45 -23.35 30.94
N GLN A 117 4.16 -24.30 30.31
CA GLN A 117 5.20 -23.96 29.34
C GLN A 117 4.58 -23.17 28.16
N SER A 118 5.10 -21.97 27.91
CA SER A 118 4.64 -21.13 26.80
C SER A 118 5.32 -21.56 25.50
N PRO A 119 4.59 -21.66 24.38
CA PRO A 119 5.19 -21.91 23.08
C PRO A 119 5.77 -20.64 22.43
N VAL A 120 5.61 -19.49 23.06
CA VAL A 120 5.95 -18.18 22.51
C VAL A 120 7.37 -17.80 22.89
N ALA A 121 8.18 -17.46 21.88
CA ALA A 121 9.51 -16.88 22.04
C ALA A 121 9.53 -15.43 21.53
N TYR A 122 10.44 -14.65 22.06
CA TYR A 122 10.64 -13.26 21.68
C TYR A 122 11.94 -13.10 20.90
N SER A 123 11.95 -12.20 19.90
CA SER A 123 13.19 -11.79 19.25
C SER A 123 14.13 -11.13 20.26
N ARG A 124 15.46 -11.10 19.96
CA ARG A 124 16.46 -10.44 20.84
C ARG A 124 16.13 -9.00 21.18
N ASN A 125 15.40 -8.30 20.30
CA ASN A 125 15.01 -6.91 20.48
C ASN A 125 13.62 -6.77 21.12
N GLY A 126 12.99 -7.86 21.58
CA GLY A 126 11.62 -7.85 22.10
C GLY A 126 10.55 -7.46 21.06
N SER A 127 10.94 -7.30 19.80
CA SER A 127 10.13 -6.63 18.78
C SER A 127 9.12 -7.54 18.06
N SER A 128 9.16 -8.84 18.26
CA SER A 128 8.22 -9.80 17.67
C SER A 128 8.18 -11.06 18.50
N THR A 129 7.05 -11.73 18.45
CA THR A 129 6.82 -13.01 19.13
C THR A 129 6.80 -14.12 18.11
N PHE A 130 7.45 -15.26 18.43
CA PHE A 130 7.52 -16.46 17.62
C PHE A 130 7.24 -17.67 18.50
N PHE A 131 6.85 -18.81 17.93
CA PHE A 131 6.80 -20.04 18.67
C PHE A 131 8.22 -20.49 19.07
N GLU A 132 8.35 -21.02 20.31
CA GLU A 132 9.63 -21.51 20.82
C GLU A 132 10.12 -22.73 20.04
N ASP A 133 9.20 -23.61 19.66
CA ASP A 133 9.48 -24.75 18.78
C ASP A 133 9.65 -24.28 17.33
N ARG A 134 10.89 -24.26 16.85
CA ARG A 134 11.22 -23.85 15.48
C ARG A 134 10.78 -24.81 14.40
N SER A 135 10.33 -26.02 14.75
CA SER A 135 9.68 -26.92 13.80
C SER A 135 8.29 -26.45 13.39
N LYS A 136 7.75 -25.50 14.17
CA LYS A 136 6.44 -24.88 13.96
C LYS A 136 6.59 -23.41 13.58
N GLY A 137 5.85 -23.01 12.57
CA GLY A 137 5.84 -21.63 12.09
C GLY A 137 4.60 -20.87 12.53
N HIS A 138 4.75 -19.57 12.72
CA HIS A 138 3.63 -18.64 12.83
C HIS A 138 3.84 -17.45 11.94
N ILE A 139 2.85 -17.10 11.13
CA ILE A 139 2.86 -15.92 10.26
C ILE A 139 1.75 -14.98 10.67
N ASP A 140 2.14 -13.79 11.11
CA ASP A 140 1.22 -12.68 11.33
C ASP A 140 0.91 -12.01 10.00
N LEU A 141 -0.25 -12.32 9.41
CA LEU A 141 -0.66 -11.76 8.12
C LEU A 141 -0.82 -10.24 8.15
N TYR A 142 -1.12 -9.65 9.30
CA TYR A 142 -1.13 -8.19 9.47
C TYR A 142 0.22 -7.57 9.02
N LYS A 143 1.35 -8.19 9.41
CA LYS A 143 2.69 -7.73 9.02
C LYS A 143 2.98 -7.96 7.53
N VAL A 144 2.44 -9.03 6.97
CA VAL A 144 2.61 -9.34 5.53
C VAL A 144 1.80 -8.38 4.67
N TYR A 145 0.50 -8.27 4.94
CA TYR A 145 -0.40 -7.37 4.21
C TYR A 145 -0.08 -5.89 4.44
N GLY A 146 0.56 -5.55 5.57
CA GLY A 146 1.03 -4.19 5.88
C GLY A 146 2.30 -3.74 5.17
N LYS A 147 2.99 -4.65 4.46
CA LYS A 147 4.17 -4.25 3.68
C LYS A 147 3.76 -3.37 2.51
N GLU A 148 4.43 -2.23 2.36
CA GLU A 148 4.16 -1.27 1.27
C GLU A 148 4.23 -1.94 -0.11
N ILE A 149 5.17 -2.85 -0.30
CA ILE A 149 5.33 -3.60 -1.55
C ILE A 149 4.13 -4.52 -1.85
N ILE A 150 3.45 -5.02 -0.83
CA ILE A 150 2.23 -5.83 -0.98
C ILE A 150 1.03 -4.91 -1.16
N GLN A 151 0.83 -3.94 -0.26
CA GLN A 151 -0.31 -3.04 -0.30
C GLN A 151 -0.38 -2.23 -1.59
N LYS A 152 0.74 -1.59 -1.98
CA LYS A 152 0.81 -0.78 -3.21
C LYS A 152 1.17 -1.62 -4.43
N GLY A 153 2.17 -2.48 -4.31
CA GLY A 153 2.73 -3.21 -5.45
C GLY A 153 1.83 -4.33 -6.00
N ILE A 154 1.00 -4.93 -5.15
CA ILE A 154 0.07 -6.00 -5.54
C ILE A 154 -1.36 -5.52 -5.58
N PHE A 155 -1.81 -4.79 -4.54
CA PHE A 155 -3.21 -4.44 -4.37
C PHE A 155 -3.55 -3.00 -4.78
N ASN A 156 -2.57 -2.18 -5.25
CA ASN A 156 -2.76 -0.79 -5.68
C ASN A 156 -3.57 0.05 -4.67
N ASP A 157 -3.25 -0.08 -3.37
CA ASP A 157 -3.96 0.56 -2.27
C ASP A 157 -5.46 0.23 -2.21
N ARG A 158 -5.88 -0.94 -2.69
CA ARG A 158 -7.28 -1.39 -2.69
C ARG A 158 -7.86 -1.38 -1.28
N TYR A 159 -7.10 -1.82 -0.27
CA TYR A 159 -7.41 -1.58 1.14
C TYR A 159 -6.49 -0.50 1.70
N ARG A 160 -7.00 0.32 2.60
CA ARG A 160 -6.32 1.53 3.10
C ARG A 160 -5.90 1.45 4.55
N THR A 161 -6.58 0.60 5.33
CA THR A 161 -6.18 0.25 6.69
C THR A 161 -5.91 -1.24 6.79
N LEU A 162 -5.18 -1.65 7.83
CA LEU A 162 -4.92 -3.06 8.11
C LEU A 162 -5.96 -3.65 9.09
N ARG A 163 -7.16 -3.11 9.12
CA ARG A 163 -8.25 -3.75 9.84
C ARG A 163 -8.67 -5.01 9.10
N LEU A 164 -8.77 -6.12 9.82
CA LEU A 164 -9.20 -7.40 9.26
C LEU A 164 -10.54 -7.26 8.51
N GLU A 165 -11.46 -6.45 9.04
CA GLU A 165 -12.72 -6.10 8.40
C GLU A 165 -12.55 -5.46 7.04
N GLU A 166 -11.70 -4.42 6.93
CA GLU A 166 -11.51 -3.70 5.67
C GLU A 166 -10.81 -4.57 4.63
N VAL A 167 -9.74 -5.25 5.05
CA VAL A 167 -8.98 -6.12 4.13
C VAL A 167 -9.85 -7.28 3.66
N GLY A 168 -10.63 -7.89 4.56
CA GLY A 168 -11.56 -8.96 4.22
C GLY A 168 -12.65 -8.47 3.26
N GLN A 169 -13.27 -7.34 3.54
CA GLN A 169 -14.33 -6.79 2.69
C GLN A 169 -13.81 -6.42 1.30
N GLU A 170 -12.65 -5.75 1.22
CA GLU A 170 -12.09 -5.29 -0.05
C GLU A 170 -11.54 -6.43 -0.93
N LEU A 171 -10.94 -7.45 -0.33
CA LEU A 171 -10.32 -8.53 -1.09
C LEU A 171 -11.23 -9.75 -1.28
N LEU A 172 -12.05 -10.07 -0.29
CA LEU A 172 -12.89 -11.28 -0.27
C LEU A 172 -14.37 -10.97 -0.49
N GLY A 173 -14.81 -9.70 -0.39
CA GLY A 173 -16.21 -9.34 -0.34
C GLY A 173 -16.93 -9.81 0.94
N PHE A 174 -16.17 -10.07 2.00
CA PHE A 174 -16.60 -10.77 3.19
C PHE A 174 -15.92 -10.17 4.43
N GLY A 175 -16.69 -9.70 5.39
CA GLY A 175 -16.20 -8.98 6.57
C GLY A 175 -16.42 -9.74 7.88
N LYS A 176 -16.10 -9.06 8.98
CA LYS A 176 -16.30 -9.54 10.35
C LYS A 176 -17.76 -9.83 10.67
N TYR A 177 -18.00 -10.46 11.81
CA TYR A 177 -19.33 -10.73 12.33
C TYR A 177 -20.15 -9.46 12.53
N THR A 178 -21.37 -9.46 12.04
CA THR A 178 -22.35 -8.38 12.26
C THR A 178 -23.50 -8.94 13.08
N ASP A 179 -23.77 -8.34 14.22
CA ASP A 179 -24.90 -8.74 15.06
C ASP A 179 -26.22 -8.23 14.47
N SER A 180 -27.15 -9.15 14.19
CA SER A 180 -28.46 -8.82 13.63
C SER A 180 -29.35 -8.00 14.58
N ASP A 181 -29.16 -8.16 15.90
CA ASP A 181 -30.02 -7.49 16.91
C ASP A 181 -29.63 -6.02 17.07
N TYR A 182 -28.35 -5.68 16.82
CA TYR A 182 -27.85 -4.31 16.96
C TYR A 182 -27.64 -3.61 15.64
N ASN A 183 -27.74 -4.33 14.52
CA ASN A 183 -27.42 -3.83 13.17
C ASN A 183 -26.06 -3.09 13.11
N GLU A 184 -25.16 -3.40 14.04
CA GLU A 184 -23.83 -2.81 14.21
C GLU A 184 -22.76 -3.90 14.12
N LYS A 185 -21.61 -3.52 13.54
CA LYS A 185 -20.41 -4.35 13.56
C LYS A 185 -19.89 -4.44 15.00
N VAL A 186 -19.65 -5.65 15.45
CA VAL A 186 -19.10 -5.91 16.78
C VAL A 186 -17.61 -5.65 16.77
N THR A 187 -17.11 -4.89 17.73
CA THR A 187 -15.68 -4.66 17.99
C THR A 187 -15.25 -5.52 19.18
N GLY A 188 -13.95 -5.83 19.31
CA GLY A 188 -13.42 -6.69 20.37
C GLY A 188 -13.81 -6.24 21.80
N ASP A 189 -13.88 -4.92 22.02
CA ASP A 189 -14.33 -4.32 23.29
C ASP A 189 -15.81 -4.55 23.62
N LYS A 190 -16.63 -4.87 22.61
CA LYS A 190 -18.07 -5.19 22.75
C LYS A 190 -18.36 -6.68 22.64
N ALA A 191 -17.45 -7.47 22.11
CA ALA A 191 -17.65 -8.89 21.88
C ALA A 191 -18.01 -9.65 23.16
N PHE A 192 -17.41 -9.26 24.30
CA PHE A 192 -17.69 -9.91 25.59
C PHE A 192 -19.08 -9.57 26.18
N LEU A 193 -19.77 -8.52 25.68
CA LEU A 193 -21.14 -8.20 26.06
C LEU A 193 -22.18 -9.11 25.35
N LEU A 194 -21.74 -9.82 24.32
CA LEU A 194 -22.59 -10.74 23.57
C LEU A 194 -22.88 -12.01 24.38
N SER A 195 -23.95 -12.70 24.04
CA SER A 195 -24.20 -14.06 24.55
C SER A 195 -23.06 -15.00 24.14
N THR A 196 -22.81 -16.05 24.91
CA THR A 196 -21.79 -17.07 24.65
C THR A 196 -21.84 -17.58 23.20
N GLN A 197 -23.03 -17.85 22.67
CA GLN A 197 -23.22 -18.32 21.31
C GLN A 197 -22.74 -17.28 20.29
N LYS A 198 -23.05 -16.01 20.49
CA LYS A 198 -22.60 -14.92 19.61
C LYS A 198 -21.09 -14.67 19.72
N GLN A 199 -20.51 -14.81 20.93
CA GLN A 199 -19.06 -14.76 21.13
C GLN A 199 -18.34 -15.87 20.33
N VAL A 200 -18.87 -17.07 20.34
CA VAL A 200 -18.36 -18.21 19.57
C VAL A 200 -18.41 -17.91 18.05
N GLU A 201 -19.52 -17.37 17.55
CA GLU A 201 -19.61 -17.01 16.12
C GLU A 201 -18.69 -15.85 15.76
N TYR A 202 -18.46 -14.90 16.67
CA TYR A 202 -17.55 -13.77 16.47
C TYR A 202 -16.10 -14.26 16.27
N VAL A 203 -15.53 -14.98 17.23
CA VAL A 203 -14.13 -15.46 17.15
C VAL A 203 -13.93 -16.46 16.01
N LYS A 204 -14.94 -17.29 15.72
CA LYS A 204 -14.94 -18.22 14.60
C LYS A 204 -14.86 -17.49 13.25
N ARG A 205 -15.57 -16.35 13.11
CA ARG A 205 -15.57 -15.52 11.91
C ARG A 205 -14.22 -14.88 11.67
N ASP A 206 -13.55 -14.38 12.70
CA ASP A 206 -12.25 -13.75 12.58
C ASP A 206 -11.18 -14.78 12.15
N ALA A 207 -11.15 -15.96 12.77
CA ALA A 207 -10.27 -17.04 12.33
C ALA A 207 -10.55 -17.46 10.86
N GLU A 208 -11.81 -17.54 10.44
CA GLU A 208 -12.17 -17.84 9.05
C GLU A 208 -11.64 -16.80 8.07
N LEU A 209 -11.81 -15.51 8.36
CA LEU A 209 -11.29 -14.43 7.54
C LEU A 209 -9.76 -14.51 7.37
N VAL A 210 -9.04 -14.75 8.46
CA VAL A 210 -7.58 -14.91 8.44
C VAL A 210 -7.16 -16.04 7.52
N MET A 211 -7.83 -17.21 7.61
CA MET A 211 -7.53 -18.34 6.72
C MET A 211 -7.88 -18.03 5.26
N MET A 212 -9.02 -17.38 5.00
CA MET A 212 -9.39 -17.00 3.63
C MET A 212 -8.37 -16.03 3.02
N LEU A 213 -7.81 -15.11 3.81
CA LEU A 213 -6.72 -14.22 3.36
C LEU A 213 -5.42 -14.99 3.11
N ALA A 214 -5.06 -15.99 3.94
CA ALA A 214 -3.91 -16.86 3.69
C ALA A 214 -4.06 -17.61 2.35
N LEU A 215 -5.28 -18.05 2.04
CA LEU A 215 -5.62 -18.78 0.82
C LEU A 215 -5.94 -17.88 -0.39
N TYR A 216 -5.94 -16.55 -0.22
CA TYR A 216 -6.34 -15.59 -1.24
C TYR A 216 -5.62 -15.84 -2.57
N ASN A 217 -6.42 -15.97 -3.65
CA ASN A 217 -5.93 -16.19 -5.02
C ASN A 217 -4.81 -17.25 -5.09
N ASP A 218 -5.11 -18.45 -4.63
CA ASP A 218 -4.19 -19.58 -4.57
C ASP A 218 -2.91 -19.26 -3.78
N CYS A 219 -3.07 -18.66 -2.61
CA CYS A 219 -1.99 -18.25 -1.70
C CYS A 219 -1.03 -17.21 -2.32
N LEU A 220 -1.49 -16.35 -3.22
CA LEU A 220 -0.66 -15.40 -3.97
C LEU A 220 0.33 -14.65 -3.08
N VAL A 221 -0.14 -14.06 -1.98
CA VAL A 221 0.72 -13.23 -1.10
C VAL A 221 1.78 -14.09 -0.41
N LEU A 222 1.39 -15.28 0.07
CA LEU A 222 2.30 -16.24 0.71
C LEU A 222 3.35 -16.76 -0.27
N ARG A 223 2.97 -17.05 -1.52
CA ARG A 223 3.91 -17.45 -2.59
C ARG A 223 4.90 -16.33 -2.92
N ILE A 224 4.43 -15.10 -3.00
CA ILE A 224 5.32 -13.95 -3.20
C ILE A 224 6.35 -13.87 -2.07
N MET A 225 5.93 -14.03 -0.82
CA MET A 225 6.84 -14.00 0.33
C MET A 225 7.82 -15.18 0.32
N GLU A 226 7.39 -16.37 -0.09
CA GLU A 226 8.27 -17.55 -0.27
C GLU A 226 9.35 -17.26 -1.33
N PHE A 227 8.98 -16.69 -2.47
CA PHE A 227 9.96 -16.33 -3.49
C PHE A 227 10.89 -15.21 -3.04
N ILE A 228 10.40 -14.21 -2.29
CA ILE A 228 11.27 -13.20 -1.69
C ILE A 228 12.25 -13.87 -0.71
N ALA A 229 11.81 -14.82 0.11
CA ALA A 229 12.67 -15.58 1.01
C ALA A 229 13.75 -16.34 0.23
N HIS A 230 13.38 -17.02 -0.85
CA HIS A 230 14.31 -17.73 -1.74
C HIS A 230 15.38 -16.79 -2.33
N TYR A 231 14.96 -15.65 -2.92
CA TYR A 231 15.89 -14.72 -3.56
C TYR A 231 16.72 -13.89 -2.58
N SER A 232 16.22 -13.69 -1.37
CA SER A 232 16.96 -13.04 -0.29
C SER A 232 17.78 -14.02 0.56
N GLU A 233 17.68 -15.33 0.28
CA GLU A 233 18.38 -16.40 1.00
C GLU A 233 18.07 -16.38 2.51
N MET A 234 16.83 -16.07 2.86
CA MET A 234 16.36 -15.95 4.24
C MET A 234 15.33 -17.05 4.57
N ASP A 235 15.21 -17.33 5.85
CA ASP A 235 14.08 -18.12 6.36
C ASP A 235 12.74 -17.49 5.98
N TYR A 236 11.77 -18.32 5.61
CA TYR A 236 10.46 -17.90 5.13
C TYR A 236 9.67 -17.10 6.20
N ILE A 237 9.64 -17.61 7.43
CA ILE A 237 8.91 -16.96 8.52
C ILE A 237 9.56 -15.61 8.85
N ILE A 238 10.89 -15.57 8.91
CA ILE A 238 11.64 -14.33 9.15
C ILE A 238 11.35 -13.32 8.03
N THR A 239 11.31 -13.75 6.77
CA THR A 239 11.00 -12.90 5.62
C THR A 239 9.60 -12.29 5.74
N CYS A 240 8.61 -13.08 6.15
CA CYS A 240 7.25 -12.60 6.38
C CYS A 240 7.19 -11.49 7.45
N HIS A 241 8.03 -11.55 8.47
CA HIS A 241 8.03 -10.59 9.58
C HIS A 241 9.01 -9.42 9.41
N THR A 242 9.88 -9.44 8.40
CA THR A 242 10.87 -8.39 8.16
C THR A 242 10.58 -7.58 6.89
N GLY A 243 11.35 -6.54 6.64
CA GLY A 243 11.18 -5.65 5.49
C GLY A 243 12.37 -5.65 4.53
N VAL A 244 12.26 -4.82 3.50
CA VAL A 244 13.21 -4.71 2.38
C VAL A 244 14.65 -4.51 2.83
N THR A 245 14.90 -3.67 3.82
CA THR A 245 16.24 -3.41 4.36
C THR A 245 16.91 -4.68 4.89
N LYS A 246 16.13 -5.52 5.61
CA LYS A 246 16.67 -6.78 6.13
C LYS A 246 16.90 -7.81 5.03
N TRP A 247 16.02 -7.88 4.02
CA TRP A 247 16.19 -8.77 2.88
C TRP A 247 17.46 -8.45 2.09
N TYR A 248 17.67 -7.17 1.76
CA TYR A 248 18.87 -6.73 1.05
C TYR A 248 20.14 -6.83 1.90
N ALA A 249 20.05 -6.58 3.22
CA ALA A 249 21.18 -6.82 4.10
C ALA A 249 21.64 -8.28 4.03
N ASN A 250 20.71 -9.23 4.13
CA ASN A 250 21.03 -10.65 4.03
C ASN A 250 21.61 -11.05 2.67
N ILE A 251 21.06 -10.49 1.56
CA ILE A 251 21.62 -10.70 0.22
C ILE A 251 23.11 -10.30 0.19
N TYR A 252 23.46 -9.11 0.71
CA TYR A 252 24.82 -8.62 0.67
C TYR A 252 25.72 -9.36 1.66
N ASP A 253 25.23 -9.72 2.86
CA ASP A 253 25.96 -10.57 3.80
C ASP A 253 26.37 -11.88 3.11
N LYS A 254 25.46 -12.53 2.38
CA LYS A 254 25.71 -13.76 1.63
C LYS A 254 26.65 -13.57 0.44
N MET A 255 26.56 -12.44 -0.26
CA MET A 255 27.51 -12.12 -1.33
C MET A 255 28.91 -11.87 -0.79
N ILE A 256 29.05 -11.25 0.39
CA ILE A 256 30.33 -11.05 1.07
C ILE A 256 30.91 -12.40 1.53
N GLU A 257 30.11 -13.26 2.14
CA GLU A 257 30.50 -14.61 2.53
C GLU A 257 31.06 -15.45 1.36
N ARG A 258 30.60 -15.18 0.12
CA ARG A 258 31.04 -15.85 -1.11
C ARG A 258 32.13 -15.09 -1.88
N ASP A 259 32.71 -14.05 -1.32
CA ASP A 259 33.67 -13.16 -1.98
C ASP A 259 33.16 -12.52 -3.29
N GLU A 260 31.83 -12.42 -3.46
CA GLU A 260 31.19 -11.78 -4.63
C GLU A 260 31.20 -10.25 -4.53
N CYS A 261 31.34 -9.70 -3.33
CA CYS A 261 31.53 -8.27 -3.08
C CYS A 261 32.34 -8.02 -1.81
N THR A 262 32.88 -6.79 -1.68
CA THR A 262 33.71 -6.38 -0.55
C THR A 262 33.13 -5.15 0.14
N LEU A 263 33.22 -5.11 1.47
CA LEU A 263 32.88 -3.92 2.25
C LEU A 263 33.96 -2.83 2.06
N GLN A 264 33.50 -1.59 1.97
CA GLN A 264 34.40 -0.44 2.13
C GLN A 264 34.48 -0.04 3.61
N SER A 265 35.67 0.20 4.10
CA SER A 265 35.92 0.59 5.51
C SER A 265 35.27 1.90 5.95
N SER A 266 34.76 2.72 5.01
CA SER A 266 34.16 4.03 5.26
C SER A 266 32.64 4.03 5.39
N GLN A 267 31.96 2.89 5.24
CA GLN A 267 30.47 2.85 5.23
C GLN A 267 29.85 3.18 6.59
N HIS A 268 30.53 2.86 7.69
CA HIS A 268 30.04 3.17 9.04
C HIS A 268 30.10 4.67 9.40
N GLU A 269 30.79 5.49 8.61
CA GLU A 269 30.98 6.92 8.86
C GLU A 269 30.01 7.82 8.10
N ILE A 270 29.12 7.26 7.24
CA ILE A 270 28.20 8.05 6.43
C ILE A 270 27.08 8.60 7.30
N SER A 271 27.12 9.91 7.56
CA SER A 271 26.08 10.60 8.30
C SER A 271 24.76 10.64 7.51
N LYS A 272 23.62 10.64 8.21
CA LYS A 272 22.30 10.78 7.57
C LYS A 272 22.20 12.12 6.86
N GLN A 273 21.86 12.07 5.58
CA GLN A 273 21.67 13.26 4.73
C GLN A 273 20.28 13.22 4.09
N ALA A 274 19.69 14.41 3.89
CA ALA A 274 18.50 14.53 3.05
C ALA A 274 18.87 14.33 1.57
N ILE A 275 18.06 13.62 0.83
CA ILE A 275 18.30 13.25 -0.57
C ILE A 275 17.43 14.05 -1.56
N ALA A 276 17.94 14.19 -2.76
CA ALA A 276 17.27 14.90 -3.84
C ALA A 276 15.94 14.25 -4.28
N GLY A 277 15.80 12.93 -4.20
CA GLY A 277 14.59 12.17 -4.55
C GLY A 277 14.25 12.13 -6.05
N GLY A 278 13.17 11.43 -6.40
CA GLY A 278 12.74 11.20 -7.77
C GLY A 278 12.18 12.44 -8.49
N ASN A 279 11.92 12.28 -9.79
CA ASN A 279 11.40 13.35 -10.66
C ASN A 279 9.88 13.50 -10.57
N SER A 280 9.42 14.72 -10.83
CA SER A 280 8.07 14.98 -11.29
C SER A 280 8.13 16.19 -12.24
N ILE A 281 7.61 16.00 -13.44
CA ILE A 281 7.44 17.10 -14.41
C ILE A 281 6.24 17.91 -13.97
N GLU A 282 6.36 19.24 -13.98
CA GLU A 282 5.25 20.12 -13.58
C GLU A 282 4.04 19.90 -14.50
N PRO A 283 2.84 19.66 -13.93
CA PRO A 283 1.66 19.36 -14.72
C PRO A 283 1.16 20.59 -15.47
N ARG A 284 0.77 20.42 -16.71
CA ARG A 284 0.06 21.43 -17.51
C ARG A 284 -1.44 21.27 -17.27
N LYS A 285 -1.99 22.06 -16.35
CA LYS A 285 -3.41 22.07 -15.97
C LYS A 285 -4.28 22.24 -17.21
N GLY A 286 -5.31 21.39 -17.37
CA GLY A 286 -6.27 21.52 -18.47
C GLY A 286 -7.19 20.34 -18.61
N PHE A 287 -8.23 20.51 -19.44
CA PHE A 287 -9.07 19.42 -19.93
C PHE A 287 -8.72 19.15 -21.40
N TYR A 288 -8.04 18.05 -21.64
CA TYR A 288 -7.67 17.56 -22.96
C TYR A 288 -8.82 16.66 -23.44
N LYS A 289 -9.68 17.22 -24.29
CA LYS A 289 -10.93 16.61 -24.75
C LYS A 289 -10.81 16.24 -26.22
N ASN A 290 -10.94 14.95 -26.56
CA ASN A 290 -10.64 14.41 -27.88
C ASN A 290 -9.20 14.73 -28.36
N GLU A 291 -8.28 14.89 -27.41
CA GLU A 291 -6.87 15.11 -27.64
C GLU A 291 -6.09 13.92 -27.11
N PRO A 292 -5.52 13.08 -27.97
CA PRO A 292 -4.79 11.90 -27.52
C PRO A 292 -3.61 12.26 -26.61
N ILE A 293 -3.58 11.67 -25.44
CA ILE A 293 -2.45 11.71 -24.51
C ILE A 293 -1.94 10.29 -24.33
N ASP A 294 -0.69 10.06 -24.68
CA ASP A 294 -0.02 8.78 -24.54
C ASP A 294 0.72 8.71 -23.21
N GLU A 295 0.45 7.65 -22.46
CA GLU A 295 1.20 7.30 -21.25
C GLU A 295 2.37 6.39 -21.64
N LEU A 296 3.57 6.91 -21.47
CA LEU A 296 4.84 6.22 -21.71
C LEU A 296 5.53 5.94 -20.37
N ASP A 297 6.03 4.74 -20.19
CA ASP A 297 6.63 4.28 -18.93
C ASP A 297 8.02 3.68 -19.16
N VAL A 298 9.00 4.09 -18.37
CA VAL A 298 10.35 3.52 -18.45
C VAL A 298 10.39 2.24 -17.62
N LYS A 299 10.49 1.11 -18.31
CA LYS A 299 10.51 -0.21 -17.69
C LYS A 299 11.68 -0.37 -16.71
N GLY A 300 11.36 -0.44 -15.41
CA GLY A 300 12.37 -0.66 -14.39
C GLY A 300 13.47 0.41 -14.41
N MET A 301 13.12 1.69 -14.53
CA MET A 301 14.07 2.80 -14.71
C MET A 301 15.22 2.77 -13.70
N TYR A 302 14.95 2.73 -12.41
CA TYR A 302 15.98 2.77 -11.37
C TYR A 302 16.86 1.51 -11.33
N PRO A 303 16.32 0.28 -11.42
CA PRO A 303 17.14 -0.91 -11.63
C PRO A 303 18.03 -0.84 -12.87
N THR A 304 17.51 -0.37 -14.00
CA THR A 304 18.28 -0.24 -15.24
C THR A 304 19.41 0.77 -15.08
N ILE A 305 19.15 1.94 -14.51
CA ILE A 305 20.19 2.95 -14.22
C ILE A 305 21.30 2.37 -13.32
N ALA A 306 20.92 1.67 -12.24
CA ALA A 306 21.91 1.05 -11.35
C ALA A 306 22.78 0.03 -12.07
N ILE A 307 22.19 -0.75 -12.99
CA ILE A 307 22.89 -1.76 -13.80
C ILE A 307 23.82 -1.11 -14.81
N GLU A 308 23.35 -0.16 -15.61
CA GLU A 308 24.11 0.46 -16.71
C GLU A 308 25.28 1.28 -16.19
N HIS A 309 25.10 1.96 -15.06
CA HIS A 309 26.11 2.82 -14.46
C HIS A 309 26.87 2.16 -13.31
N ASN A 310 26.67 0.87 -13.04
CA ASN A 310 27.38 0.13 -11.99
C ASN A 310 27.28 0.76 -10.59
N ILE A 311 26.10 1.28 -10.23
CA ILE A 311 25.87 2.02 -8.99
C ILE A 311 25.60 1.06 -7.83
N SER A 312 26.46 1.06 -6.82
CA SER A 312 26.35 0.23 -5.62
C SER A 312 27.08 0.89 -4.45
N PHE A 313 26.79 0.47 -3.24
CA PHE A 313 27.38 1.03 -2.02
C PHE A 313 28.91 0.91 -2.00
N GLU A 314 29.51 -0.12 -2.59
CA GLU A 314 30.97 -0.34 -2.65
C GLU A 314 31.59 0.23 -3.92
N THR A 315 30.79 0.69 -4.89
CA THR A 315 31.32 1.29 -6.13
C THR A 315 31.25 2.81 -6.12
N VAL A 316 30.30 3.41 -5.39
CA VAL A 316 30.17 4.86 -5.27
C VAL A 316 31.28 5.41 -4.37
N ASN A 317 31.99 6.43 -4.87
CA ASN A 317 33.10 7.08 -4.19
C ASN A 317 34.17 6.10 -3.67
N CYS A 318 34.48 5.08 -4.47
CA CYS A 318 35.49 4.08 -4.14
C CYS A 318 36.91 4.67 -4.04
N LYS A 319 37.73 4.13 -3.16
CA LYS A 319 39.12 4.60 -2.97
C LYS A 319 39.99 4.42 -4.21
N CYS A 320 39.80 3.33 -4.97
CA CYS A 320 40.63 2.98 -6.12
C CYS A 320 40.44 3.89 -7.34
N CYS A 321 39.34 4.60 -7.49
CA CYS A 321 39.05 5.46 -8.63
C CYS A 321 38.94 6.95 -8.27
N LYS A 322 39.36 7.36 -7.07
CA LYS A 322 39.24 8.73 -6.59
C LYS A 322 39.90 9.75 -7.53
N GLU A 323 41.06 9.42 -8.03
CA GLU A 323 41.87 10.28 -8.92
C GLU A 323 41.55 10.04 -10.42
N ASN A 324 40.67 9.10 -10.76
CA ASN A 324 40.30 8.81 -12.14
C ASN A 324 39.18 9.75 -12.60
N SER A 325 39.52 10.66 -13.51
CA SER A 325 38.53 11.60 -14.10
C SER A 325 37.41 10.90 -14.86
N GLU A 326 37.68 9.77 -15.51
CA GLU A 326 36.67 8.99 -16.26
C GLU A 326 35.68 8.27 -15.35
N ALA A 327 36.01 8.12 -14.07
CA ALA A 327 35.10 7.52 -13.08
C ALA A 327 34.05 8.50 -12.57
N ARG A 328 34.24 9.81 -12.80
CA ARG A 328 33.26 10.84 -12.38
C ARG A 328 31.93 10.65 -13.08
N ILE A 329 30.84 10.86 -12.36
CA ILE A 329 29.52 10.91 -12.99
C ILE A 329 29.40 12.16 -13.86
N PRO A 330 28.54 12.15 -14.91
CA PRO A 330 28.34 13.31 -15.75
C PRO A 330 27.97 14.56 -14.94
N SER A 331 28.51 15.74 -15.36
CA SER A 331 28.19 17.03 -14.71
C SER A 331 26.72 17.31 -14.69
N GLU A 332 26.01 16.97 -15.76
CA GLU A 332 24.56 17.15 -15.88
C GLU A 332 23.78 16.37 -14.80
N VAL A 333 24.27 15.20 -14.38
CA VAL A 333 23.66 14.44 -13.28
C VAL A 333 23.88 15.16 -11.94
N MET A 334 25.07 15.71 -11.73
CA MET A 334 25.36 16.51 -10.53
C MET A 334 24.50 17.79 -10.50
N ASP A 335 24.31 18.42 -11.64
CA ASP A 335 23.44 19.60 -11.78
C ASP A 335 22.00 19.26 -11.40
N GLU A 336 21.46 18.15 -11.92
CA GLU A 336 20.13 17.65 -11.54
C GLU A 336 19.98 17.36 -10.03
N ILE A 337 21.03 16.81 -9.41
CA ILE A 337 21.07 16.56 -7.96
C ILE A 337 21.03 17.89 -7.22
N ASN A 338 21.91 18.84 -7.58
CA ASN A 338 22.04 20.12 -6.90
C ASN A 338 20.83 21.04 -7.10
N GLU A 339 20.25 21.10 -8.30
CA GLU A 339 19.01 21.84 -8.56
C GLU A 339 17.86 21.32 -7.68
N ARG A 340 17.76 19.99 -7.55
CA ARG A 340 16.71 19.38 -6.75
C ARG A 340 16.88 19.60 -5.25
N LEU A 341 18.13 19.61 -4.76
CA LEU A 341 18.44 19.96 -3.38
C LEU A 341 18.07 21.42 -3.08
N GLN A 342 18.44 22.34 -3.98
CA GLN A 342 18.10 23.75 -3.84
C GLN A 342 16.58 24.01 -3.84
N LYS A 343 15.80 23.32 -4.69
CA LYS A 343 14.33 23.38 -4.67
C LYS A 343 13.71 22.89 -3.35
N LYS A 344 14.49 22.26 -2.48
CA LYS A 344 14.09 21.80 -1.14
C LYS A 344 14.78 22.60 -0.02
N ASP A 345 15.40 23.73 -0.35
CA ASP A 345 16.19 24.54 0.58
C ASP A 345 17.32 23.75 1.28
N LEU A 346 17.91 22.78 0.55
CA LEU A 346 19.04 21.98 1.03
C LEU A 346 20.35 22.43 0.38
N PRO A 347 21.50 22.29 1.08
CA PRO A 347 22.79 22.68 0.54
C PRO A 347 23.19 21.79 -0.65
N LYS A 348 23.89 22.42 -1.63
CA LYS A 348 24.54 21.71 -2.74
C LYS A 348 25.57 20.71 -2.22
N ARG A 349 25.80 19.63 -2.98
CA ARG A 349 26.91 18.72 -2.72
C ARG A 349 28.23 19.40 -3.09
N ALA A 350 29.18 19.36 -2.17
CA ALA A 350 30.48 20.03 -2.33
C ALA A 350 31.39 19.32 -3.36
N GLU A 351 31.24 17.99 -3.48
CA GLU A 351 32.07 17.19 -4.35
C GLU A 351 31.26 16.43 -5.40
N THR A 352 31.85 16.25 -6.60
CA THR A 352 31.32 15.39 -7.64
C THR A 352 31.50 13.94 -7.26
N TYR A 353 30.44 13.13 -7.41
CA TYR A 353 30.51 11.70 -7.18
C TYR A 353 31.25 10.97 -8.30
N TRP A 354 31.80 9.79 -7.97
CA TRP A 354 32.41 8.88 -8.94
C TRP A 354 31.99 7.44 -8.68
N ILE A 355 32.08 6.62 -9.72
CA ILE A 355 31.68 5.20 -9.69
C ILE A 355 32.84 4.33 -10.14
N CYS A 356 33.07 3.26 -9.42
CA CYS A 356 34.18 2.34 -9.66
C CYS A 356 34.18 1.76 -11.09
N ARG A 357 35.33 1.85 -11.77
CA ARG A 357 35.58 1.25 -13.09
C ARG A 357 36.28 -0.10 -13.01
N SER A 358 36.91 -0.42 -11.87
CA SER A 358 37.78 -1.60 -11.72
C SER A 358 37.01 -2.86 -11.30
N ARG A 359 35.81 -2.73 -10.73
CA ARG A 359 35.01 -3.86 -10.22
C ARG A 359 33.53 -3.69 -10.46
N LYS A 360 32.81 -4.80 -10.54
CA LYS A 360 31.35 -4.82 -10.62
C LYS A 360 30.73 -4.63 -9.25
N GLY A 361 29.65 -3.88 -9.18
CA GLY A 361 28.89 -3.65 -7.96
C GLY A 361 27.97 -4.82 -7.60
N ALA A 362 27.79 -5.07 -6.31
CA ALA A 362 26.88 -6.10 -5.78
C ALA A 362 25.44 -5.83 -6.17
N PHE A 363 24.98 -4.60 -5.98
CA PHE A 363 23.60 -4.23 -6.32
C PHE A 363 23.27 -4.42 -7.79
N PRO A 364 24.03 -3.86 -8.77
CA PRO A 364 23.83 -4.12 -10.19
C PRO A 364 23.91 -5.60 -10.56
N THR A 365 24.80 -6.35 -9.95
CA THR A 365 24.96 -7.79 -10.20
C THR A 365 23.70 -8.55 -9.79
N LYS A 366 23.21 -8.29 -8.56
CA LYS A 366 21.96 -8.91 -8.10
C LYS A 366 20.76 -8.50 -8.93
N LEU A 367 20.65 -7.22 -9.31
CA LEU A 367 19.56 -6.73 -10.16
C LEU A 367 19.53 -7.43 -11.53
N ARG A 368 20.70 -7.62 -12.17
CA ARG A 368 20.76 -8.36 -13.46
C ARG A 368 20.20 -9.77 -13.30
N GLN A 369 20.57 -10.48 -12.24
CA GLN A 369 20.04 -11.82 -11.94
C GLN A 369 18.52 -11.81 -11.77
N LEU A 370 18.00 -10.88 -10.94
CA LEU A 370 16.56 -10.78 -10.67
C LEU A 370 15.75 -10.45 -11.94
N LEU A 371 16.23 -9.50 -12.76
CA LEU A 371 15.54 -9.09 -13.98
C LEU A 371 15.59 -10.16 -15.07
N ALA A 372 16.73 -10.83 -15.27
CA ALA A 372 16.85 -11.93 -16.21
C ALA A 372 15.91 -13.09 -15.86
N GLU A 373 15.84 -13.44 -14.57
CA GLU A 373 14.94 -14.50 -14.13
C GLU A 373 13.47 -14.08 -14.24
N ARG A 374 13.14 -12.81 -13.97
CA ARG A 374 11.80 -12.26 -14.19
C ARG A 374 11.38 -12.39 -15.66
N GLU A 375 12.25 -12.03 -16.59
CA GLU A 375 11.97 -12.12 -18.03
C GLU A 375 11.67 -13.57 -18.43
N LYS A 376 12.43 -14.54 -17.93
CA LYS A 376 12.17 -15.96 -18.13
C LYS A 376 10.75 -16.37 -17.71
N TYR A 377 10.28 -15.95 -16.53
CA TYR A 377 8.92 -16.28 -16.07
C TYR A 377 7.84 -15.56 -16.90
N GLN A 378 8.08 -14.34 -17.35
CA GLN A 378 7.18 -13.64 -18.25
C GLN A 378 7.07 -14.35 -19.61
N GLN A 379 8.16 -14.92 -20.12
CA GLN A 379 8.15 -15.70 -21.36
C GLN A 379 7.39 -17.01 -21.17
N LEU A 380 7.58 -17.71 -20.04
CA LEU A 380 6.84 -18.93 -19.71
C LEU A 380 5.33 -18.68 -19.65
N ILE A 381 4.89 -17.57 -19.01
CA ILE A 381 3.47 -17.18 -18.99
C ILE A 381 2.94 -16.99 -20.42
N LYS A 382 3.68 -16.29 -21.28
CA LYS A 382 3.27 -16.08 -22.70
C LYS A 382 3.17 -17.39 -23.45
N GLN A 383 4.10 -18.33 -23.25
CA GLN A 383 4.09 -19.64 -23.86
C GLN A 383 2.88 -20.48 -23.41
N GLU A 384 2.57 -20.47 -22.11
CA GLU A 384 1.41 -21.20 -21.58
C GLU A 384 0.08 -20.60 -22.04
N LEU A 385 -0.01 -19.27 -22.16
CA LEU A 385 -1.19 -18.60 -22.72
C LEU A 385 -1.43 -18.93 -24.19
N ALA A 386 -0.35 -19.13 -24.96
CA ALA A 386 -0.43 -19.54 -26.37
C ALA A 386 -0.66 -21.05 -26.58
N ASN A 387 -0.46 -21.87 -25.55
CA ASN A 387 -0.56 -23.30 -25.62
C ASN A 387 -1.99 -23.78 -25.31
N HIS A 388 -2.76 -24.10 -26.35
CA HIS A 388 -4.15 -24.59 -26.25
C HIS A 388 -4.26 -26.12 -25.99
N LYS A 389 -3.15 -26.82 -25.80
CA LYS A 389 -3.13 -28.28 -25.66
C LYS A 389 -3.20 -28.81 -24.23
N ASN A 390 -2.92 -27.96 -23.25
CA ASN A 390 -2.92 -28.34 -21.85
C ASN A 390 -4.33 -28.29 -21.25
N ASP A 391 -4.59 -29.15 -20.26
CA ASP A 391 -5.78 -29.06 -19.41
C ASP A 391 -5.83 -27.65 -18.78
N ASP A 392 -6.97 -26.98 -18.85
CA ASP A 392 -7.17 -25.63 -18.36
C ASP A 392 -6.73 -25.47 -16.90
N LYS A 393 -6.93 -26.49 -16.07
CA LYS A 393 -6.54 -26.46 -14.66
C LYS A 393 -5.02 -26.43 -14.48
N GLN A 394 -4.29 -27.33 -15.18
CA GLN A 394 -2.83 -27.39 -15.09
C GLN A 394 -2.20 -26.10 -15.64
N ARG A 395 -2.75 -25.57 -16.74
CA ARG A 395 -2.32 -24.29 -17.29
C ARG A 395 -2.48 -23.15 -16.30
N HIS A 396 -3.61 -23.01 -15.62
CA HIS A 396 -3.84 -22.00 -14.60
C HIS A 396 -2.87 -22.12 -13.41
N GLU A 397 -2.58 -23.32 -12.95
CA GLU A 397 -1.61 -23.56 -11.87
C GLU A 397 -0.20 -23.06 -12.27
N VAL A 398 0.25 -23.38 -13.48
CA VAL A 398 1.57 -22.93 -13.98
C VAL A 398 1.61 -21.40 -14.15
N ILE A 399 0.57 -20.81 -14.73
CA ILE A 399 0.48 -19.35 -14.88
C ILE A 399 0.49 -18.65 -13.51
N ASN A 400 -0.31 -19.10 -12.56
CA ASN A 400 -0.36 -18.51 -11.21
C ASN A 400 0.99 -18.63 -10.48
N TYR A 401 1.68 -19.76 -10.63
CA TYR A 401 3.02 -19.95 -10.07
C TYR A 401 4.03 -18.98 -10.68
N CYS A 402 4.09 -18.91 -12.01
CA CYS A 402 5.02 -18.04 -12.73
C CYS A 402 4.70 -16.56 -12.48
N ASP A 403 3.41 -16.21 -12.36
CA ASP A 403 2.99 -14.83 -12.10
C ASP A 403 3.40 -14.39 -10.69
N ALA A 404 3.14 -15.20 -9.65
CA ALA A 404 3.59 -14.90 -8.30
C ALA A 404 5.11 -14.72 -8.23
N ARG A 405 5.87 -15.52 -8.97
CA ARG A 405 7.34 -15.46 -8.99
C ARG A 405 7.85 -14.22 -9.71
N GLN A 406 7.32 -13.89 -10.90
CA GLN A 406 7.71 -12.67 -11.60
C GLN A 406 7.32 -11.39 -10.84
N LEU A 407 6.19 -11.42 -10.09
CA LEU A 407 5.79 -10.33 -9.21
C LEU A 407 6.77 -10.16 -8.05
N ALA A 408 7.17 -11.23 -7.37
CA ALA A 408 8.17 -11.19 -6.30
C ALA A 408 9.49 -10.58 -6.79
N LEU A 409 9.97 -11.02 -7.98
CA LEU A 409 11.18 -10.48 -8.62
C LEU A 409 11.05 -8.99 -8.95
N LYS A 410 9.89 -8.57 -9.48
CA LYS A 410 9.59 -7.15 -9.74
C LYS A 410 9.64 -6.31 -8.46
N LEU A 411 8.98 -6.79 -7.41
CA LEU A 411 8.91 -6.09 -6.13
C LEU A 411 10.30 -5.95 -5.50
N LEU A 412 11.07 -7.04 -5.48
CA LEU A 412 12.41 -7.04 -4.92
C LEU A 412 13.33 -6.10 -5.70
N ALA A 413 13.36 -6.19 -7.04
CA ALA A 413 14.20 -5.32 -7.86
C ALA A 413 13.88 -3.83 -7.68
N ASN A 414 12.60 -3.46 -7.62
CA ASN A 414 12.19 -2.06 -7.50
C ASN A 414 12.39 -1.48 -6.09
N ALA A 415 12.35 -2.32 -5.05
CA ALA A 415 12.47 -1.86 -3.67
C ALA A 415 13.93 -1.61 -3.25
N GLY A 416 14.91 -2.19 -3.95
CA GLY A 416 16.31 -2.23 -3.52
C GLY A 416 16.97 -0.86 -3.39
N TYR A 417 16.78 0.04 -4.37
CA TYR A 417 17.41 1.35 -4.32
C TYR A 417 16.95 2.22 -3.14
N GLY A 418 15.69 2.06 -2.72
CA GLY A 418 15.12 2.78 -1.59
C GLY A 418 15.73 2.39 -0.24
N ALA A 419 16.23 1.16 -0.12
CA ALA A 419 16.91 0.71 1.10
C ALA A 419 18.14 1.55 1.42
N PHE A 420 18.93 1.96 0.41
CA PHE A 420 20.12 2.78 0.60
C PHE A 420 19.85 4.17 1.19
N ALA A 421 18.62 4.66 1.12
CA ALA A 421 18.20 5.92 1.71
C ALA A 421 17.74 5.79 3.18
N GLN A 422 17.58 4.56 3.69
CA GLN A 422 17.10 4.28 5.04
C GLN A 422 18.28 4.09 5.98
N LYS A 423 18.39 4.93 7.02
CA LYS A 423 19.53 4.93 7.96
C LYS A 423 19.70 3.59 8.71
N GLU A 424 18.60 2.89 8.90
CA GLU A 424 18.54 1.58 9.57
C GLU A 424 19.07 0.44 8.70
N PHE A 425 19.37 0.72 7.44
CA PHE A 425 19.97 -0.25 6.53
C PHE A 425 21.44 -0.45 6.83
N ALA A 426 21.88 -1.71 6.97
CA ALA A 426 23.29 -2.03 7.28
C ALA A 426 24.28 -1.49 6.24
N TYR A 427 23.85 -1.36 4.99
CA TYR A 427 24.61 -0.84 3.85
C TYR A 427 24.14 0.55 3.42
N TYR A 428 23.64 1.36 4.38
CA TYR A 428 23.18 2.72 4.12
C TYR A 428 24.23 3.55 3.37
N ASP A 429 23.83 4.08 2.23
CA ASP A 429 24.59 5.09 1.48
C ASP A 429 23.63 5.94 0.65
N TYR A 430 23.26 7.11 1.16
CA TYR A 430 22.34 8.04 0.50
C TYR A 430 22.79 8.42 -0.92
N ARG A 431 24.12 8.41 -1.21
CA ARG A 431 24.70 8.76 -2.50
C ARG A 431 24.24 7.80 -3.60
N VAL A 432 24.08 6.50 -3.28
CA VAL A 432 23.54 5.49 -4.21
C VAL A 432 22.15 5.90 -4.70
N SER A 433 21.24 6.18 -3.77
CA SER A 433 19.87 6.59 -4.13
C SER A 433 19.84 7.95 -4.84
N GLU A 434 20.71 8.87 -4.46
CA GLU A 434 20.78 10.22 -5.03
C GLU A 434 21.30 10.22 -6.46
N ILE A 435 22.32 9.42 -6.77
CA ILE A 435 22.85 9.24 -8.14
C ILE A 435 21.80 8.58 -9.04
N ILE A 436 21.16 7.47 -8.56
CA ILE A 436 20.12 6.77 -9.34
C ILE A 436 18.99 7.72 -9.70
N THR A 437 18.50 8.51 -8.73
CA THR A 437 17.41 9.46 -8.99
C THR A 437 17.87 10.67 -9.82
N GLY A 438 19.13 11.07 -9.74
CA GLY A 438 19.76 12.09 -10.57
C GLY A 438 19.79 11.69 -12.05
N PHE A 439 20.26 10.48 -12.34
CA PHE A 439 20.18 9.93 -13.71
C PHE A 439 18.74 9.84 -14.19
N GLY A 440 17.80 9.39 -13.35
CA GLY A 440 16.38 9.33 -13.71
C GLY A 440 15.81 10.69 -14.14
N ARG A 441 16.17 11.77 -13.44
CA ARG A 441 15.77 13.13 -13.82
C ARG A 441 16.38 13.55 -15.15
N LEU A 442 17.66 13.29 -15.36
CA LEU A 442 18.35 13.61 -16.62
C LEU A 442 17.75 12.84 -17.80
N ILE A 443 17.44 11.55 -17.63
CA ILE A 443 16.77 10.73 -18.64
C ILE A 443 15.42 11.34 -19.03
N HIS A 444 14.59 11.70 -18.06
CA HIS A 444 13.30 12.36 -18.34
C HIS A 444 13.45 13.65 -19.12
N LYS A 445 14.42 14.50 -18.75
CA LYS A 445 14.72 15.78 -19.43
C LYS A 445 15.13 15.53 -20.90
N LYS A 446 15.99 14.53 -21.15
CA LYS A 446 16.40 14.14 -22.51
C LYS A 446 15.25 13.52 -23.30
N MET A 447 14.41 12.69 -22.68
CA MET A 447 13.20 12.14 -23.31
C MET A 447 12.26 13.26 -23.73
N GLU A 448 12.02 14.25 -22.87
CA GLU A 448 11.18 15.42 -23.19
C GLU A 448 11.76 16.21 -24.37
N GLN A 449 13.07 16.45 -24.38
CA GLN A 449 13.76 17.12 -25.46
C GLN A 449 13.65 16.38 -26.80
N ILE A 450 13.95 15.07 -26.82
CA ILE A 450 13.83 14.23 -28.02
C ILE A 450 12.38 14.22 -28.53
N GLY A 451 11.41 14.07 -27.63
CA GLY A 451 10.00 14.07 -27.97
C GLY A 451 9.56 15.37 -28.63
N PHE A 452 9.95 16.51 -28.05
CA PHE A 452 9.61 17.83 -28.58
C PHE A 452 10.29 18.11 -29.92
N GLU A 453 11.63 17.98 -29.99
CA GLU A 453 12.42 18.39 -31.17
C GLU A 453 12.20 17.50 -32.40
N LYS A 454 12.02 16.19 -32.20
CA LYS A 454 12.00 15.21 -33.31
C LYS A 454 10.60 14.73 -33.68
N TYR A 455 9.66 14.76 -32.73
CA TYR A 455 8.33 14.18 -32.92
C TYR A 455 7.19 15.19 -32.67
N GLY A 456 7.50 16.42 -32.23
CA GLY A 456 6.50 17.42 -31.88
C GLY A 456 5.64 17.05 -30.66
N PHE A 457 6.15 16.18 -29.81
CA PHE A 457 5.46 15.79 -28.60
C PHE A 457 5.59 16.87 -27.52
N GLN A 458 4.50 17.20 -26.88
CA GLN A 458 4.48 18.08 -25.71
C GLN A 458 4.23 17.25 -24.46
N THR A 459 5.19 17.23 -23.53
CA THR A 459 4.97 16.62 -22.24
C THR A 459 3.97 17.44 -21.44
N VAL A 460 2.88 16.84 -21.01
CA VAL A 460 1.82 17.49 -20.24
C VAL A 460 1.92 17.17 -18.74
N PHE A 461 2.59 16.04 -18.42
CA PHE A 461 2.75 15.59 -17.06
C PHE A 461 3.77 14.43 -17.01
N GLY A 462 4.46 14.24 -15.87
CA GLY A 462 5.33 13.11 -15.63
C GLY A 462 5.59 12.85 -14.15
N PHE A 463 5.73 11.59 -13.78
CA PHE A 463 5.97 11.21 -12.39
C PHE A 463 6.81 9.93 -12.32
N THR A 464 7.94 10.02 -11.62
CA THR A 464 8.91 8.94 -11.34
C THR A 464 9.47 8.31 -12.62
N ASP A 465 8.75 7.40 -13.25
CA ASP A 465 9.12 6.59 -14.42
C ASP A 465 8.15 6.73 -15.58
N SER A 466 7.05 7.46 -15.39
CA SER A 466 6.03 7.68 -16.43
C SER A 466 6.02 9.11 -16.95
N MET A 467 5.71 9.26 -18.24
CA MET A 467 5.57 10.52 -18.94
C MET A 467 4.30 10.50 -19.81
N PHE A 468 3.51 11.58 -19.71
CA PHE A 468 2.29 11.77 -20.49
C PHE A 468 2.57 12.78 -21.58
N VAL A 469 2.42 12.40 -22.83
CA VAL A 469 2.74 13.23 -23.99
C VAL A 469 1.52 13.48 -24.85
N LYS A 470 1.37 14.73 -25.30
CA LYS A 470 0.39 15.17 -26.27
C LYS A 470 1.07 15.37 -27.63
N HIS A 471 0.38 15.01 -28.71
CA HIS A 471 0.84 15.28 -30.06
C HIS A 471 0.43 16.68 -30.51
N ASN A 472 1.39 17.53 -30.86
CA ASN A 472 1.10 18.88 -31.36
C ASN A 472 0.62 18.90 -32.84
N ASN A 473 0.98 17.88 -33.62
CA ASN A 473 0.63 17.78 -35.02
C ASN A 473 -0.62 16.92 -35.19
N GLY A 474 -1.78 17.51 -34.97
CA GLY A 474 -3.10 16.87 -35.01
C GLY A 474 -3.18 15.46 -35.63
N ILE A 475 -3.34 14.47 -34.78
CA ILE A 475 -3.68 13.12 -35.27
C ILE A 475 -5.10 13.22 -35.80
N GLN A 476 -5.33 12.88 -37.08
CA GLN A 476 -6.70 12.68 -37.58
C GLN A 476 -7.29 11.49 -36.82
N LEU A 477 -8.29 11.78 -35.99
CA LEU A 477 -9.02 10.75 -35.26
C LEU A 477 -9.90 9.99 -36.25
N PRO A 478 -9.90 8.64 -36.26
CA PRO A 478 -10.91 7.88 -36.97
C PRO A 478 -12.29 8.14 -36.39
N ASP A 479 -13.32 7.92 -37.22
CA ASP A 479 -14.73 7.98 -36.72
C ASP A 479 -14.93 7.10 -35.50
N LYS A 480 -15.77 7.58 -34.56
CA LYS A 480 -16.06 6.94 -33.26
C LYS A 480 -16.34 5.42 -33.32
N ASP A 481 -16.80 4.93 -34.48
CA ASP A 481 -17.16 3.52 -34.68
C ASP A 481 -16.00 2.63 -35.13
N ARG A 482 -14.78 3.15 -35.28
CA ARG A 482 -13.57 2.44 -35.72
C ARG A 482 -12.41 2.45 -34.72
N MET A 483 -12.70 2.55 -33.43
CA MET A 483 -11.70 2.41 -32.37
C MET A 483 -11.33 0.92 -32.19
N ASP A 484 -10.59 0.37 -33.12
CA ASP A 484 -10.00 -0.96 -33.01
C ASP A 484 -8.63 -0.91 -32.30
N GLU A 485 -8.04 -2.07 -32.03
CA GLU A 485 -6.72 -2.20 -31.38
C GLU A 485 -5.60 -1.45 -32.11
N SER A 486 -5.77 -1.13 -33.42
CA SER A 486 -4.78 -0.40 -34.22
C SER A 486 -4.69 1.07 -33.80
N PHE A 487 -5.77 1.63 -33.25
CA PHE A 487 -5.84 3.01 -32.79
C PHE A 487 -5.28 3.19 -31.37
N MET A 488 -5.12 2.12 -30.60
CA MET A 488 -4.63 2.13 -29.21
C MET A 488 -3.13 2.50 -29.07
N GLY A 489 -2.58 3.25 -30.00
CA GLY A 489 -1.22 3.82 -29.94
C GLY A 489 -0.09 2.83 -30.17
N ARG A 490 -0.32 1.53 -30.01
CA ARG A 490 0.71 0.48 -30.23
C ARG A 490 1.19 0.40 -31.68
N ASN A 491 0.37 0.84 -32.63
CA ASN A 491 0.66 0.89 -34.06
C ASN A 491 0.98 2.29 -34.59
N ASP A 492 1.01 3.31 -33.71
CA ASP A 492 1.42 4.66 -34.08
C ASP A 492 2.92 4.68 -34.41
N ASN A 493 3.23 4.98 -35.68
CA ASN A 493 4.60 4.95 -36.15
C ASN A 493 5.50 5.96 -35.42
N ASN A 494 4.98 7.14 -35.06
CA ASN A 494 5.74 8.18 -34.36
C ASN A 494 6.07 7.74 -32.92
N ILE A 495 5.13 7.13 -32.22
CA ILE A 495 5.37 6.59 -30.87
C ILE A 495 6.40 5.47 -30.92
N ARG A 496 6.32 4.55 -31.91
CA ARG A 496 7.32 3.49 -32.09
C ARG A 496 8.71 4.05 -32.34
N GLN A 497 8.85 4.94 -33.30
CA GLN A 497 10.12 5.57 -33.63
C GLN A 497 10.69 6.36 -32.44
N TYR A 498 9.84 7.01 -31.67
CA TYR A 498 10.25 7.69 -30.44
C TYR A 498 10.76 6.70 -29.39
N ILE A 499 10.06 5.59 -29.17
CA ILE A 499 10.47 4.52 -28.25
C ILE A 499 11.83 3.94 -28.66
N ASP A 500 11.98 3.60 -29.96
CA ASP A 500 13.21 3.05 -30.51
C ASP A 500 14.38 4.04 -30.35
N ARG A 501 14.15 5.32 -30.65
CA ARG A 501 15.17 6.37 -30.48
C ARG A 501 15.58 6.57 -29.02
N CYS A 502 14.63 6.59 -28.08
CA CYS A 502 14.95 6.65 -26.66
C CYS A 502 15.75 5.43 -26.19
N HIS A 503 15.45 4.24 -26.75
CA HIS A 503 16.24 3.05 -26.49
C HIS A 503 17.68 3.20 -26.98
N ASP A 504 17.88 3.69 -28.22
CA ASP A 504 19.21 3.81 -28.84
C ASP A 504 20.06 4.90 -28.21
N GLU A 505 19.48 6.08 -27.96
CA GLU A 505 20.21 7.25 -27.46
C GLU A 505 20.37 7.25 -25.92
N LEU A 506 19.36 6.78 -25.17
CA LEU A 506 19.32 6.84 -23.72
C LEU A 506 19.47 5.48 -23.05
N ARG A 507 19.48 4.39 -23.82
CA ARG A 507 19.53 3.00 -23.33
C ARG A 507 18.40 2.65 -22.35
N VAL A 508 17.25 3.28 -22.52
CA VAL A 508 16.05 3.02 -21.70
C VAL A 508 15.02 2.22 -22.51
N ARG A 509 14.31 1.32 -21.84
CA ARG A 509 13.19 0.59 -22.45
C ARG A 509 11.90 1.30 -22.10
N LEU A 510 11.31 1.98 -23.09
CA LEU A 510 9.99 2.59 -22.96
C LEU A 510 8.89 1.58 -23.33
N GLU A 511 7.80 1.61 -22.56
CA GLU A 511 6.56 0.91 -22.86
C GLU A 511 5.45 1.94 -23.07
N HIS A 512 4.69 1.81 -24.16
CA HIS A 512 3.43 2.51 -24.31
C HIS A 512 2.35 1.78 -23.51
N LYS A 513 1.80 2.43 -22.47
CA LYS A 513 0.81 1.80 -21.58
C LYS A 513 -0.62 2.08 -22.01
N ASN A 514 -0.96 3.34 -22.17
CA ASN A 514 -2.32 3.76 -22.47
C ASN A 514 -2.31 4.93 -23.44
N ARG A 515 -3.37 5.02 -24.25
CA ARG A 515 -3.75 6.24 -24.97
C ARG A 515 -5.07 6.71 -24.42
N PHE A 516 -5.08 7.89 -23.84
CA PHE A 516 -6.26 8.53 -23.27
C PHE A 516 -6.81 9.56 -24.25
N MET A 517 -8.10 9.48 -24.55
CA MET A 517 -8.80 10.46 -25.41
C MET A 517 -9.34 11.64 -24.62
N PHE A 518 -9.56 11.43 -23.31
CA PHE A 518 -10.05 12.45 -22.41
C PHE A 518 -9.18 12.45 -21.16
N THR A 519 -8.58 13.62 -20.86
CA THR A 519 -7.72 13.72 -19.68
C THR A 519 -7.89 15.08 -19.01
N ILE A 520 -8.15 15.08 -17.70
CA ILE A 520 -8.13 16.27 -16.85
C ILE A 520 -6.84 16.21 -16.04
N ILE A 521 -5.97 17.21 -16.21
CA ILE A 521 -4.73 17.37 -15.46
C ILE A 521 -4.87 18.55 -14.52
N PHE A 522 -4.55 18.31 -13.25
CA PHE A 522 -4.58 19.34 -12.21
C PHE A 522 -3.21 20.03 -12.06
N ASP A 523 -3.18 21.13 -11.34
CA ASP A 523 -1.96 21.86 -10.96
C ASP A 523 -1.10 21.16 -9.89
N LYS A 524 -1.58 20.03 -9.36
CA LYS A 524 -0.87 19.22 -8.36
C LYS A 524 -0.26 17.99 -8.99
N LYS A 525 0.96 17.68 -8.56
CA LYS A 525 1.73 16.53 -9.04
C LYS A 525 0.99 15.21 -8.82
N ASN A 526 1.05 14.35 -9.83
CA ASN A 526 0.42 13.02 -9.84
C ASN A 526 -1.09 13.04 -9.54
N ARG A 527 -1.79 14.09 -10.01
CA ARG A 527 -3.24 14.22 -9.91
C ARG A 527 -3.86 14.39 -11.29
N TYR A 528 -4.67 13.41 -11.69
CA TYR A 528 -5.35 13.45 -12.98
C TYR A 528 -6.60 12.57 -12.99
N ILE A 529 -7.47 12.80 -13.98
CA ILE A 529 -8.58 11.94 -14.39
C ILE A 529 -8.32 11.62 -15.85
N ALA A 530 -8.34 10.34 -16.24
CA ALA A 530 -8.07 9.94 -17.63
C ALA A 530 -8.99 8.81 -18.07
N TRP A 531 -9.37 8.82 -19.35
CA TRP A 531 -10.22 7.80 -19.95
C TRP A 531 -9.80 7.54 -21.40
N THR A 532 -9.76 6.27 -21.80
CA THR A 532 -9.39 5.84 -23.14
C THR A 532 -10.42 6.24 -24.22
N GLY A 533 -11.65 6.52 -23.82
CA GLY A 533 -12.79 6.73 -24.72
C GLY A 533 -13.57 5.46 -25.01
N ASN A 534 -13.05 4.29 -24.62
CA ASN A 534 -13.75 3.02 -24.78
C ASN A 534 -14.76 2.82 -23.63
N THR A 535 -16.02 2.52 -23.97
CA THR A 535 -17.10 2.34 -22.99
C THR A 535 -16.91 1.11 -22.09
N SER A 536 -16.09 0.14 -22.49
CA SER A 536 -15.72 -1.01 -21.67
C SER A 536 -14.73 -0.65 -20.56
N ASP A 537 -13.98 0.46 -20.71
CA ASP A 537 -12.95 0.86 -19.79
C ASP A 537 -13.50 1.82 -18.71
N ARG A 538 -13.06 1.62 -17.48
CA ARG A 538 -13.36 2.57 -16.42
C ARG A 538 -12.38 3.73 -16.41
N PRO A 539 -12.83 4.97 -16.18
CA PRO A 539 -11.94 6.10 -15.98
C PRO A 539 -10.96 5.88 -14.82
N ILE A 540 -9.73 6.35 -15.00
CA ILE A 540 -8.70 6.37 -13.96
C ILE A 540 -8.82 7.67 -13.17
N LEU A 541 -9.07 7.57 -11.86
CA LEU A 541 -9.15 8.68 -10.94
C LEU A 541 -7.93 8.68 -10.02
N LYS A 542 -6.92 9.48 -10.32
CA LYS A 542 -5.64 9.45 -9.59
C LYS A 542 -5.52 10.60 -8.59
N ASN A 543 -5.33 10.26 -7.31
CA ASN A 543 -5.02 11.19 -6.22
C ASN A 543 -5.97 12.40 -6.10
N LEU A 544 -7.27 12.23 -6.38
CA LEU A 544 -8.25 13.29 -6.20
C LEU A 544 -8.42 13.65 -4.72
N ASP A 545 -8.57 14.95 -4.44
CA ASP A 545 -8.88 15.43 -3.10
C ASP A 545 -10.23 14.91 -2.64
N GLY A 546 -10.31 14.51 -1.37
CA GLY A 546 -11.54 13.95 -0.80
C GLY A 546 -11.72 12.44 -1.00
N MET A 547 -10.88 11.79 -1.83
CA MET A 547 -10.91 10.34 -2.05
C MET A 547 -10.12 9.55 -1.01
N ASN A 548 -9.41 10.20 -0.09
CA ASN A 548 -8.65 9.50 0.95
C ASN A 548 -9.56 8.94 2.06
N ARG A 549 -9.04 7.99 2.85
CA ARG A 549 -9.78 7.25 3.87
C ARG A 549 -10.45 8.11 4.97
N ARG A 550 -9.96 9.35 5.18
CA ARG A 550 -10.49 10.24 6.22
C ARG A 550 -11.84 10.82 5.87
N TYR A 551 -12.14 10.92 4.56
CA TYR A 551 -13.38 11.54 4.11
C TYR A 551 -14.55 10.56 4.15
N PRO A 552 -15.76 11.08 4.41
CA PRO A 552 -17.02 10.34 4.37
C PRO A 552 -17.21 9.57 3.06
N ASN A 553 -17.79 8.38 3.15
CA ASN A 553 -18.05 7.55 1.97
C ASN A 553 -18.96 8.27 0.96
N TRP A 554 -19.98 8.99 1.42
CA TRP A 554 -20.83 9.79 0.57
C TRP A 554 -20.03 10.80 -0.28
N ILE A 555 -19.08 11.53 0.30
CA ILE A 555 -18.24 12.50 -0.43
C ILE A 555 -17.43 11.78 -1.52
N LYS A 556 -16.82 10.64 -1.21
CA LYS A 556 -16.05 9.86 -2.18
C LYS A 556 -16.90 9.40 -3.36
N VAL A 557 -18.08 8.85 -3.08
CA VAL A 557 -19.03 8.41 -4.11
C VAL A 557 -19.46 9.56 -5.00
N GLN A 558 -19.74 10.74 -4.44
CA GLN A 558 -20.14 11.89 -5.27
C GLN A 558 -18.99 12.42 -6.12
N ILE A 559 -17.76 12.51 -5.58
CA ILE A 559 -16.59 12.89 -6.37
C ILE A 559 -16.39 11.92 -7.55
N GLU A 560 -16.48 10.62 -7.31
CA GLU A 560 -16.35 9.60 -8.34
C GLU A 560 -17.45 9.72 -9.42
N LYS A 561 -18.71 9.86 -9.02
CA LYS A 561 -19.83 10.05 -9.95
C LYS A 561 -19.64 11.28 -10.82
N ILE A 562 -19.29 12.43 -10.23
CA ILE A 562 -19.09 13.70 -10.94
C ILE A 562 -17.91 13.62 -11.88
N ALA A 563 -16.77 13.08 -11.41
CA ALA A 563 -15.56 12.92 -12.23
C ALA A 563 -15.81 11.99 -13.43
N ASN A 564 -16.46 10.86 -13.20
CA ASN A 564 -16.82 9.92 -14.24
C ASN A 564 -17.79 10.55 -15.26
N HIS A 565 -18.83 11.24 -14.80
CA HIS A 565 -19.77 11.93 -15.68
C HIS A 565 -19.06 12.93 -16.61
N ILE A 566 -18.24 13.82 -16.03
CA ILE A 566 -17.51 14.86 -16.82
C ILE A 566 -16.61 14.23 -17.87
N ILE A 567 -15.91 13.14 -17.55
CA ILE A 567 -14.93 12.57 -18.47
C ILE A 567 -15.53 11.64 -19.51
N THR A 568 -16.60 10.89 -19.17
CA THR A 568 -17.25 9.95 -20.09
C THR A 568 -18.39 10.60 -20.88
N GLN A 569 -18.97 11.67 -20.38
CA GLN A 569 -20.10 12.37 -20.99
C GLN A 569 -19.85 13.90 -21.06
N PRO A 570 -18.73 14.34 -21.69
CA PRO A 570 -18.25 15.72 -21.59
C PRO A 570 -19.17 16.77 -22.25
N ASN A 571 -20.22 16.34 -22.95
CA ASN A 571 -21.22 17.21 -23.59
C ASN A 571 -22.54 17.25 -22.83
N ILE A 572 -22.68 16.48 -21.72
CA ILE A 572 -23.88 16.42 -20.89
C ILE A 572 -23.61 17.21 -19.60
N ASP A 573 -24.55 18.07 -19.23
CA ASP A 573 -24.46 18.88 -18.02
C ASP A 573 -24.45 17.98 -16.76
N VAL A 574 -23.45 18.15 -15.89
CA VAL A 574 -23.32 17.40 -14.64
C VAL A 574 -24.13 18.00 -13.49
N LEU A 575 -24.59 19.24 -13.62
CA LEU A 575 -25.28 19.97 -12.54
C LEU A 575 -26.56 19.27 -12.05
N PRO A 576 -27.38 18.65 -12.90
CA PRO A 576 -28.55 17.88 -12.42
C PRO A 576 -28.15 16.76 -11.44
N SER A 577 -27.07 16.04 -11.70
CA SER A 577 -26.56 14.99 -10.80
C SER A 577 -26.07 15.56 -9.47
N LEU A 578 -25.44 16.73 -9.50
CA LEU A 578 -24.96 17.42 -8.31
C LEU A 578 -26.12 17.99 -7.47
N ARG A 579 -27.15 18.54 -8.12
CA ARG A 579 -28.38 18.97 -7.45
C ARG A 579 -29.07 17.80 -6.76
N GLN A 580 -29.20 16.67 -7.44
CA GLN A 580 -29.79 15.46 -6.85
C GLN A 580 -29.00 14.99 -5.62
N ALA A 581 -27.67 15.02 -5.65
CA ALA A 581 -26.84 14.65 -4.51
C ALA A 581 -27.05 15.59 -3.30
N PHE A 582 -27.23 16.88 -3.55
CA PHE A 582 -27.54 17.86 -2.50
C PHE A 582 -28.96 17.74 -1.98
N ASP A 583 -29.93 17.46 -2.83
CA ASP A 583 -31.31 17.17 -2.43
C ASP A 583 -31.38 15.91 -1.56
N ASP A 584 -30.68 14.84 -1.91
CA ASP A 584 -30.62 13.61 -1.11
C ASP A 584 -30.05 13.89 0.30
N LEU A 585 -29.09 14.81 0.39
CA LEU A 585 -28.53 15.26 1.66
C LEU A 585 -29.54 16.11 2.46
N ASP A 586 -30.22 17.07 1.78
CA ASP A 586 -31.22 17.97 2.38
C ASP A 586 -32.42 17.20 2.93
N TYR A 587 -32.87 16.17 2.22
CA TYR A 587 -34.01 15.34 2.62
C TYR A 587 -33.65 14.16 3.54
N GLY A 588 -32.40 14.08 4.00
CA GLY A 588 -31.97 13.02 4.92
C GLY A 588 -32.00 11.61 4.34
N ARG A 589 -31.84 11.45 3.02
CA ARG A 589 -31.85 10.15 2.33
C ARG A 589 -30.52 9.42 2.44
N ILE A 590 -29.52 10.04 3.07
CA ILE A 590 -28.18 9.51 3.22
C ILE A 590 -28.04 8.84 4.59
N ASP A 591 -27.53 7.62 4.62
CA ASP A 591 -27.21 6.96 5.88
C ASP A 591 -26.18 7.81 6.65
N PRO A 592 -26.44 8.18 7.91
CA PRO A 592 -25.48 8.94 8.71
C PRO A 592 -24.09 8.29 8.79
N ARG A 593 -24.00 6.96 8.68
CA ARG A 593 -22.70 6.26 8.66
C ARG A 593 -21.84 6.66 7.46
N ASP A 594 -22.45 6.97 6.32
CA ASP A 594 -21.75 7.43 5.11
C ASP A 594 -21.27 8.88 5.21
N LEU A 595 -21.70 9.62 6.23
CA LEU A 595 -21.29 10.99 6.51
C LEU A 595 -20.17 11.08 7.58
N ARG A 596 -19.66 9.95 8.08
CA ARG A 596 -18.57 9.92 9.07
C ARG A 596 -17.23 10.29 8.48
N PHE A 597 -16.57 11.28 9.08
CA PHE A 597 -15.12 11.43 8.98
C PHE A 597 -14.47 10.42 9.89
N THR A 598 -13.38 9.81 9.45
CA THR A 598 -12.67 8.77 10.22
C THR A 598 -11.17 9.00 10.22
N GLU A 599 -10.52 8.80 11.35
CA GLU A 599 -9.07 8.82 11.44
C GLU A 599 -8.60 7.75 12.43
N GLN A 600 -7.60 6.96 12.02
CA GLN A 600 -7.01 5.97 12.90
C GLN A 600 -5.96 6.64 13.81
N LEU A 601 -5.95 6.29 15.09
CA LEU A 601 -4.91 6.71 16.00
C LEU A 601 -3.61 5.94 15.70
N ASP A 602 -2.60 6.66 15.23
CA ASP A 602 -1.25 6.13 14.98
C ASP A 602 -0.27 6.37 16.15
N LYS A 603 -0.70 7.15 17.14
CA LYS A 603 0.10 7.54 18.33
C LYS A 603 -0.78 7.69 19.56
N ASN A 604 -0.15 7.67 20.73
CA ASN A 604 -0.85 8.04 21.96
C ASN A 604 -1.45 9.46 21.82
N PRO A 605 -2.69 9.70 22.27
CA PRO A 605 -3.33 11.02 22.19
C PRO A 605 -2.46 12.16 22.69
N SER A 606 -1.65 11.95 23.73
CA SER A 606 -0.72 12.95 24.28
C SER A 606 0.41 13.37 23.31
N GLN A 607 0.75 12.54 22.32
CA GLN A 607 1.83 12.77 21.38
C GLN A 607 1.40 13.54 20.11
N TYR A 608 0.11 13.80 19.95
CA TYR A 608 -0.38 14.64 18.85
C TYR A 608 -0.09 16.12 19.12
N PRO A 609 0.41 16.87 18.13
CA PRO A 609 0.57 18.32 18.27
C PRO A 609 -0.79 19.00 18.48
N ASN A 610 -0.77 20.16 19.11
CA ASN A 610 -1.99 20.89 19.49
C ASN A 610 -2.70 21.58 18.31
N ASP A 611 -2.22 21.40 17.08
CA ASP A 611 -2.72 22.10 15.91
C ASP A 611 -3.71 21.26 15.06
N ARG A 612 -3.24 20.66 13.98
CA ARG A 612 -4.09 20.03 12.96
C ARG A 612 -4.82 18.77 13.41
N ARG A 613 -4.33 18.07 14.43
CA ARG A 613 -4.89 16.81 14.92
C ARG A 613 -5.60 16.95 16.29
N LEU A 614 -5.92 18.17 16.66
CA LEU A 614 -6.61 18.45 17.93
C LEU A 614 -7.93 17.69 18.03
N ARG A 615 -8.72 17.59 16.93
CA ARG A 615 -9.99 16.85 16.88
C ARG A 615 -9.79 15.39 17.26
N VAL A 616 -8.85 14.73 16.66
CA VAL A 616 -8.53 13.32 16.90
C VAL A 616 -8.07 13.12 18.33
N LYS A 617 -7.18 13.99 18.83
CA LYS A 617 -6.69 13.95 20.21
C LYS A 617 -7.84 14.11 21.23
N VAL A 618 -8.67 15.13 21.05
CA VAL A 618 -9.78 15.42 21.98
C VAL A 618 -10.79 14.28 21.99
N LEU A 619 -11.21 13.83 20.82
CA LEU A 619 -12.20 12.75 20.70
C LEU A 619 -11.64 11.41 21.21
N ALA A 620 -10.37 11.12 20.97
CA ALA A 620 -9.75 9.91 21.47
C ALA A 620 -9.71 9.88 23.00
N LEU A 621 -9.40 11.02 23.64
CA LEU A 621 -9.42 11.14 25.10
C LEU A 621 -10.85 11.07 25.65
N GLU A 622 -11.81 11.73 25.03
CA GLU A 622 -13.23 11.74 25.47
C GLU A 622 -13.89 10.35 25.32
N LEU A 623 -13.54 9.59 24.29
CA LEU A 623 -14.13 8.29 23.99
C LEU A 623 -13.31 7.11 24.53
N GLY A 624 -12.17 7.37 25.17
CA GLY A 624 -11.27 6.33 25.68
C GLY A 624 -10.65 5.45 24.58
N ILE A 625 -10.41 6.02 23.39
CA ILE A 625 -9.95 5.29 22.21
C ILE A 625 -8.45 5.09 22.26
N SER A 626 -8.00 3.87 21.98
CA SER A 626 -6.61 3.44 22.03
C SER A 626 -5.90 3.56 20.67
N ILE A 627 -4.56 3.43 20.69
CA ILE A 627 -3.75 3.42 19.47
C ILE A 627 -4.18 2.25 18.59
N GLY A 628 -4.32 2.53 17.28
CA GLY A 628 -4.78 1.53 16.29
C GLY A 628 -6.27 1.59 16.02
N GLU A 629 -7.06 2.15 16.93
CA GLU A 629 -8.50 2.31 16.77
C GLU A 629 -8.87 3.54 15.95
N ILE A 630 -10.12 3.61 15.48
CA ILE A 630 -10.62 4.72 14.66
C ILE A 630 -11.46 5.65 15.51
N VAL A 631 -11.10 6.92 15.48
CA VAL A 631 -11.95 8.03 15.88
C VAL A 631 -12.86 8.41 14.73
N TYR A 632 -14.13 8.66 15.00
CA TYR A 632 -15.05 9.19 13.99
C TYR A 632 -15.76 10.45 14.49
N TRP A 633 -16.16 11.30 13.56
CA TRP A 633 -16.95 12.51 13.87
C TRP A 633 -17.76 12.94 12.65
N TYR A 634 -18.70 13.82 12.91
CA TYR A 634 -19.48 14.55 11.91
C TYR A 634 -19.09 16.02 11.96
N GLU A 635 -19.12 16.73 10.84
CA GLU A 635 -19.02 18.18 10.83
C GLU A 635 -20.32 18.79 11.38
N SER A 636 -20.18 19.78 12.26
CA SER A 636 -21.31 20.41 13.00
C SER A 636 -21.15 21.91 13.02
N LEU A 637 -22.28 22.63 13.05
CA LEU A 637 -22.36 24.06 13.33
C LEU A 637 -22.99 24.33 14.71
N SER A 638 -23.54 23.29 15.33
CA SER A 638 -24.31 23.41 16.58
C SER A 638 -23.45 23.51 17.84
N ASN A 639 -22.14 23.34 17.71
CA ASN A 639 -21.22 23.51 18.82
C ASN A 639 -19.99 24.33 18.42
N GLU A 640 -19.35 24.97 19.41
CA GLU A 640 -18.17 25.84 19.23
C GLU A 640 -16.95 25.10 18.62
N ARG A 641 -16.89 23.76 18.79
CA ARG A 641 -15.79 22.94 18.27
C ARG A 641 -15.90 22.67 16.76
N GLY A 642 -17.10 22.87 16.16
CA GLY A 642 -17.35 22.67 14.75
C GLY A 642 -17.47 21.20 14.33
N TYR A 643 -17.50 20.23 15.26
CA TYR A 643 -17.68 18.81 15.02
C TYR A 643 -18.38 18.13 16.21
N SER A 644 -19.01 16.97 15.96
CA SER A 644 -19.73 16.17 16.97
C SER A 644 -19.66 14.68 16.65
N THR A 645 -19.84 13.84 17.66
CA THR A 645 -20.02 12.38 17.47
C THR A 645 -21.50 12.00 17.36
N LYS A 646 -22.43 12.94 17.53
CA LYS A 646 -23.88 12.71 17.52
C LYS A 646 -24.49 13.02 16.17
N VAL A 647 -25.32 12.12 15.65
CA VAL A 647 -25.99 12.26 14.35
C VAL A 647 -26.86 13.52 14.28
N LYS A 648 -27.56 13.85 15.36
CA LYS A 648 -28.44 15.04 15.43
C LYS A 648 -27.72 16.38 15.21
N ASP A 649 -26.39 16.39 15.35
CA ASP A 649 -25.58 17.60 15.25
C ASP A 649 -24.96 17.77 13.84
N ILE A 650 -25.29 16.89 12.88
CA ILE A 650 -24.77 16.93 11.51
C ILE A 650 -25.17 18.25 10.83
N SER A 651 -24.19 18.96 10.29
CA SER A 651 -24.43 20.18 9.51
C SER A 651 -24.44 19.90 8.02
N ILE A 652 -25.62 19.76 7.43
CA ILE A 652 -25.82 19.55 5.99
C ILE A 652 -25.06 20.58 5.17
N ARG A 653 -25.13 21.86 5.55
CA ARG A 653 -24.41 22.94 4.87
C ARG A 653 -22.90 22.67 4.79
N LYS A 654 -22.27 22.24 5.88
CA LYS A 654 -20.83 21.92 5.88
C LYS A 654 -20.49 20.80 4.92
N TYR A 655 -21.32 19.75 4.81
CA TYR A 655 -21.10 18.66 3.87
C TYR A 655 -21.21 19.10 2.42
N LYS A 656 -22.18 19.97 2.08
CA LYS A 656 -22.26 20.59 0.77
C LYS A 656 -21.01 21.44 0.46
N GLU A 657 -20.58 22.26 1.40
CA GLU A 657 -19.37 23.08 1.26
C GLU A 657 -18.11 22.20 1.08
N ILE A 658 -17.98 21.12 1.83
CA ILE A 658 -16.85 20.19 1.72
C ILE A 658 -16.86 19.49 0.37
N LEU A 659 -17.99 18.94 -0.08
CA LEU A 659 -18.08 18.32 -1.41
C LEU A 659 -17.71 19.34 -2.48
N TRP A 660 -18.31 20.53 -2.43
CA TRP A 660 -18.01 21.60 -3.37
C TRP A 660 -16.53 21.89 -3.48
N ASN A 661 -15.86 22.11 -2.35
CA ASN A 661 -14.41 22.39 -2.30
C ASN A 661 -13.54 21.26 -2.90
N LYS A 662 -14.07 20.04 -3.04
CA LYS A 662 -13.36 18.92 -3.66
C LYS A 662 -13.61 18.80 -5.15
N ILE A 663 -14.78 19.22 -5.62
CA ILE A 663 -15.14 19.14 -7.04
C ILE A 663 -14.98 20.46 -7.78
N GLU A 664 -14.87 21.60 -7.09
CA GLU A 664 -14.77 22.95 -7.68
C GLU A 664 -13.70 23.02 -8.77
N GLN A 665 -12.49 22.51 -8.51
CA GLN A 665 -11.41 22.50 -9.49
C GLN A 665 -11.71 21.58 -10.69
N ILE A 666 -12.43 20.47 -10.49
CA ILE A 666 -12.86 19.57 -11.58
C ILE A 666 -13.84 20.32 -12.48
N LEU A 667 -14.84 20.97 -11.88
CA LEU A 667 -15.86 21.75 -12.60
C LEU A 667 -15.23 22.94 -13.34
N GLU A 668 -14.32 23.68 -12.70
CA GLU A 668 -13.61 24.79 -13.31
C GLU A 668 -12.83 24.38 -14.56
N ILE A 669 -12.03 23.29 -14.45
CA ILE A 669 -11.26 22.76 -15.59
C ILE A 669 -12.19 22.23 -16.69
N ALA A 670 -13.37 21.71 -16.33
CA ALA A 670 -14.39 21.28 -17.27
C ALA A 670 -15.16 22.45 -17.94
N GLY A 671 -14.88 23.71 -17.55
CA GLY A 671 -15.46 24.90 -18.16
C GLY A 671 -16.72 25.44 -17.50
N TYR A 672 -17.06 24.98 -16.29
CA TYR A 672 -18.22 25.51 -15.55
C TYR A 672 -17.89 26.84 -14.86
N GLU A 673 -18.83 27.78 -14.86
CA GLU A 673 -18.73 29.06 -14.14
C GLU A 673 -19.01 28.87 -12.63
N VAL A 674 -18.04 28.29 -11.93
CA VAL A 674 -18.18 27.84 -10.52
C VAL A 674 -18.63 28.97 -9.58
N HIS A 675 -18.26 30.23 -9.85
CA HIS A 675 -18.64 31.39 -9.04
C HIS A 675 -20.13 31.73 -9.13
N LYS A 676 -20.80 31.39 -10.23
CA LYS A 676 -22.26 31.55 -10.40
C LYS A 676 -23.02 30.38 -9.81
N ILE A 677 -22.51 29.17 -9.94
CA ILE A 677 -23.18 27.92 -9.55
C ILE A 677 -23.15 27.71 -8.03
N LYS A 678 -22.03 28.04 -7.37
CA LYS A 678 -21.85 27.82 -5.92
C LYS A 678 -22.92 28.48 -5.04
N PRO A 679 -23.28 29.77 -5.23
CA PRO A 679 -24.32 30.43 -4.44
C PRO A 679 -25.69 29.79 -4.64
N GLU A 680 -26.01 29.37 -5.86
CA GLU A 680 -27.28 28.70 -6.19
C GLU A 680 -27.42 27.36 -5.45
N LEU A 681 -26.38 26.53 -5.45
CA LEU A 681 -26.43 25.18 -4.91
C LEU A 681 -26.26 25.11 -3.38
N ILE A 682 -25.45 26.00 -2.80
CA ILE A 682 -25.11 25.98 -1.36
C ILE A 682 -25.93 27.01 -0.58
N GLY A 683 -26.41 28.09 -1.23
CA GLY A 683 -27.06 29.25 -0.59
C GLY A 683 -28.45 28.99 0.00
N GLU A 684 -29.17 27.96 -0.42
CA GLU A 684 -30.52 27.66 0.03
C GLU A 684 -30.60 26.42 0.95
N THR A 685 -30.43 26.65 2.25
CA THR A 685 -30.73 25.65 3.30
C THR A 685 -32.05 26.01 3.97
N LYS A 686 -33.18 25.69 3.36
CA LYS A 686 -34.50 26.12 3.91
C LYS A 686 -35.31 25.05 4.67
N ILE A 687 -34.94 23.74 4.69
CA ILE A 687 -35.97 22.75 5.11
C ILE A 687 -35.56 21.77 6.25
N MET A 688 -34.31 21.53 6.59
CA MET A 688 -33.96 20.32 7.36
C MET A 688 -33.60 20.43 8.85
N GLN A 689 -33.91 21.49 9.55
CA GLN A 689 -33.96 21.47 11.02
C GLN A 689 -35.20 20.73 11.61
N ARG A 690 -36.15 20.30 10.78
CA ARG A 690 -37.42 19.71 11.25
C ARG A 690 -37.50 18.18 11.23
N VAL A 691 -36.61 17.47 10.53
CA VAL A 691 -36.74 15.99 10.34
C VAL A 691 -35.79 15.18 11.24
N LEU A 692 -34.79 15.80 11.86
CA LEU A 692 -33.84 15.13 12.78
C LEU A 692 -34.17 15.40 14.26
N ARG A 693 -35.38 15.83 14.59
CA ARG A 693 -35.90 15.91 15.99
C ARG A 693 -36.65 14.66 16.38
#